data_b45a62c1554aab730838bff097adf06b
#
_entry.id   b45a62c1554aab730838bff097adf06b
#
_cell.length_a   1.000
_cell.length_b   1.000
_cell.length_c   1.000
_cell.angle_alpha   90.00
_cell.angle_beta   90.00
_cell.angle_gamma   90.00
#
_symmetry.space_group_name_H-M   'P 1'
#
loop_
_entity.id
_entity.type
_entity.pdbx_description
1 polymer ?
#
loop_
_entity_poly.entity_id
_entity_poly.type
_entity_poly.pdbx_seq_one_letter_code
_entity_poly.pdbx_strand_id
1 'polypeptide(L)'
;MDKKEILKEFSSDPDRYYKVNLFQEQGFVRKSCLKCKRFFWTLDSQRGLCPDDADDTYSFIGDPPTAKRFDYTQAWKEVESFFVKNNHTSVSRYPVVCRWRDDLYFTIASIVDFQRIMGSKVVFEFPANPLIVPQTCLRFKDLENVGVTGRHFSSFCMIGQHSIPNEQGYWKDECVDLDFRLLTEQFGIKKEEVVFVEDVWAGGGSFGSSLEYFVRGLELGNAVFTEFQGDLGKHTILDQKIIDMGAGLERFAWITKGTPTAYDCCFGPITNHLFEKIGIDSDSEMLRKYFTAIAKNLEIHEDLNEVRKNAVKSTGLTQDQVNRIITPLEGMYLIADHLRTLIFAITDGALPSNVGGGYNLRMMLRRINGTMDRMNLKLDIDELVDMHIDYLRDTYPELDEKRQDVKIILKLESERYVESKVRMGKMAERLKEKGRAPTVDELITLYESDGITPEYLKEINVISDIPSSFYAKLSDLHQSDKKKDTEQLPLENISETEMLFYKDDPMEFDAKVLKVFDKSVVLDRTSFYARGGGQEPDHGTISGSQVVDVNKHGGVIVHVIDGAIPKQGDTVKCKVDSLRRSNITKNHTSTHILNSSARGVLGSWIWQHSAFKEDDHARLDITHHSSLTDKQVQDIENVANKIVAKDMTVSIENYDRGTAEQKYGFKIYQGGVVPVKSVRIVSIEDFDVEACGGTHVKKTKEVELIKITKTKRIQDGVVRLEFVSGPTAKEYVKQQEIEHAKRIQEKKQKEYKDKQREEEKQKAKEKIPVLLEQVAAQSNNGIIDEIEINVNSIKSCFTNSKQYDEFFHMNFGKRLVKDNPNFVYVGIFESGPTIRVIAYSGDEASKSKNAGNIAKSVAEILGGAGGGDAKFAQGGGKDTSKINEAITKAKSMILG
;
A
#
# COMPACT_ATOMS: atom_id res chain seq x y z
N MET A 1 -30.56 8.79 -5.29
CA MET A 1 -31.43 9.66 -4.44
C MET A 1 -31.24 11.10 -4.91
N ASP A 2 -32.28 11.80 -5.32
CA ASP A 2 -32.16 13.23 -5.66
C ASP A 2 -32.37 14.09 -4.39
N LYS A 3 -31.29 14.70 -3.91
CA LYS A 3 -31.30 15.59 -2.73
C LYS A 3 -32.35 16.71 -2.83
N LYS A 4 -32.56 17.28 -4.01
CA LYS A 4 -33.52 18.39 -4.23
C LYS A 4 -34.97 17.95 -4.02
N GLU A 5 -35.32 16.73 -4.43
CA GLU A 5 -36.67 16.19 -4.24
C GLU A 5 -36.97 15.95 -2.77
N ILE A 6 -36.00 15.36 -2.02
CA ILE A 6 -36.14 15.15 -0.57
C ILE A 6 -36.25 16.48 0.16
N LEU A 7 -35.43 17.46 -0.17
CA LEU A 7 -35.45 18.79 0.43
C LEU A 7 -36.81 19.47 0.21
N LYS A 8 -37.37 19.36 -1.00
CA LYS A 8 -38.70 19.92 -1.31
C LYS A 8 -39.78 19.24 -0.50
N GLU A 9 -39.73 17.91 -0.36
CA GLU A 9 -40.70 17.15 0.47
C GLU A 9 -40.62 17.60 1.94
N PHE A 10 -39.44 17.62 2.53
CA PHE A 10 -39.24 17.96 3.94
C PHE A 10 -39.55 19.42 4.24
N SER A 11 -39.24 20.36 3.37
CA SER A 11 -39.56 21.78 3.52
C SER A 11 -41.03 22.07 3.34
N SER A 12 -41.83 21.14 2.80
CA SER A 12 -43.30 21.26 2.72
C SER A 12 -44.00 20.94 4.05
N ASP A 13 -43.35 20.20 4.95
CA ASP A 13 -43.82 19.91 6.31
C ASP A 13 -42.76 20.30 7.36
N PRO A 14 -42.53 21.61 7.55
CA PRO A 14 -41.47 22.09 8.45
C PRO A 14 -41.73 21.76 9.92
N ASP A 15 -43.00 21.64 10.35
CA ASP A 15 -43.32 21.30 11.73
C ASP A 15 -42.80 19.90 12.10
N ARG A 16 -42.80 18.95 11.14
CA ARG A 16 -42.30 17.61 11.35
C ARG A 16 -40.75 17.54 11.27
N TYR A 17 -40.17 18.21 10.29
CA TYR A 17 -38.75 17.97 9.93
C TYR A 17 -37.78 18.98 10.53
N TYR A 18 -38.17 20.28 10.63
CA TYR A 18 -37.20 21.33 10.93
C TYR A 18 -37.51 22.14 12.20
N LYS A 19 -38.79 22.29 12.56
CA LYS A 19 -39.17 23.10 13.70
C LYS A 19 -38.72 22.45 15.02
N VAL A 20 -38.08 23.27 15.85
CA VAL A 20 -37.61 22.90 17.20
C VAL A 20 -38.10 23.92 18.22
N ASN A 21 -38.15 23.54 19.49
CA ASN A 21 -38.62 24.37 20.58
C ASN A 21 -37.82 25.67 20.68
N LEU A 22 -36.53 25.62 20.51
CA LEU A 22 -35.63 26.80 20.50
C LEU A 22 -36.14 27.92 19.60
N PHE A 23 -36.71 27.61 18.43
CA PHE A 23 -37.14 28.61 17.49
C PHE A 23 -38.33 29.41 18.03
N GLN A 24 -39.22 28.75 18.74
CA GLN A 24 -40.36 29.44 19.39
C GLN A 24 -39.91 30.23 20.64
N GLU A 25 -39.08 29.64 21.46
CA GLU A 25 -38.60 30.22 22.72
C GLU A 25 -37.76 31.47 22.51
N GLN A 26 -36.90 31.47 21.47
CA GLN A 26 -36.03 32.60 21.13
C GLN A 26 -36.63 33.59 20.14
N GLY A 27 -37.76 33.22 19.49
CA GLY A 27 -38.45 34.09 18.53
C GLY A 27 -37.85 34.06 17.11
N PHE A 28 -37.27 32.95 16.69
CA PHE A 28 -36.84 32.75 15.31
C PHE A 28 -38.06 32.72 14.36
N VAL A 29 -37.90 33.36 13.23
CA VAL A 29 -38.89 33.38 12.15
C VAL A 29 -38.37 32.61 10.94
N ARG A 30 -39.24 31.76 10.36
CA ARG A 30 -38.93 31.05 9.11
C ARG A 30 -39.14 31.97 7.91
N LYS A 31 -38.14 32.01 7.03
CA LYS A 31 -38.17 32.85 5.82
C LYS A 31 -37.71 32.07 4.60
N SER A 32 -38.14 32.51 3.42
CA SER A 32 -37.60 32.02 2.14
C SER A 32 -36.66 33.07 1.56
N CYS A 33 -35.44 32.65 1.17
CA CYS A 33 -34.47 33.54 0.53
C CYS A 33 -35.02 34.12 -0.77
N LEU A 34 -34.95 35.43 -0.92
CA LEU A 34 -35.45 36.14 -2.10
C LEU A 34 -34.74 35.71 -3.39
N LYS A 35 -33.45 35.31 -3.29
CA LYS A 35 -32.60 34.91 -4.42
C LYS A 35 -32.68 33.39 -4.70
N CYS A 36 -32.19 32.53 -3.81
CA CYS A 36 -32.08 31.10 -4.05
C CYS A 36 -33.33 30.27 -3.64
N LYS A 37 -34.30 30.89 -2.93
CA LYS A 37 -35.56 30.27 -2.46
C LYS A 37 -35.39 29.20 -1.35
N ARG A 38 -34.20 28.94 -0.83
CA ARG A 38 -34.02 28.07 0.34
C ARG A 38 -34.70 28.67 1.57
N PHE A 39 -35.18 27.83 2.47
CA PHE A 39 -35.76 28.25 3.72
C PHE A 39 -34.69 28.36 4.81
N PHE A 40 -34.84 29.39 5.65
CA PHE A 40 -33.95 29.64 6.78
C PHE A 40 -34.70 30.24 7.96
N TRP A 41 -34.08 30.10 9.15
CA TRP A 41 -34.62 30.61 10.42
C TRP A 41 -33.68 31.67 10.98
N THR A 42 -34.22 32.81 11.38
CA THR A 42 -33.45 33.97 11.82
C THR A 42 -34.22 34.77 12.89
N LEU A 43 -33.47 35.45 13.77
CA LEU A 43 -34.04 36.41 14.71
C LEU A 43 -34.31 37.80 14.06
N ASP A 44 -33.68 38.07 12.93
CA ASP A 44 -33.92 39.29 12.18
C ASP A 44 -35.09 39.15 11.21
N SER A 45 -36.26 39.69 11.64
CA SER A 45 -37.50 39.70 10.82
C SER A 45 -37.35 40.46 9.50
N GLN A 46 -36.35 41.34 9.33
CA GLN A 46 -36.11 42.10 8.11
C GLN A 46 -35.17 41.37 7.13
N ARG A 47 -34.45 40.37 7.58
CA ARG A 47 -33.55 39.61 6.72
C ARG A 47 -34.29 38.91 5.58
N GLY A 48 -33.94 39.25 4.36
CA GLY A 48 -34.56 38.69 3.13
C GLY A 48 -33.71 37.68 2.43
N LEU A 49 -32.43 37.57 2.77
CA LEU A 49 -31.45 36.70 2.11
C LEU A 49 -30.89 35.64 3.10
N CYS A 50 -30.68 34.43 2.61
CA CYS A 50 -29.97 33.38 3.38
C CYS A 50 -28.49 33.75 3.58
N PRO A 51 -27.75 33.04 4.45
CA PRO A 51 -26.36 33.37 4.73
C PRO A 51 -25.45 33.39 3.51
N ASP A 52 -25.68 32.50 2.53
CA ASP A 52 -24.86 32.38 1.31
C ASP A 52 -25.04 33.57 0.36
N ASP A 53 -26.23 34.18 0.37
CA ASP A 53 -26.61 35.26 -0.56
C ASP A 53 -26.55 36.66 0.07
N ALA A 54 -26.30 36.78 1.37
CA ALA A 54 -26.34 38.03 2.12
C ALA A 54 -25.09 38.91 1.89
N ASP A 55 -25.24 40.21 2.07
CA ASP A 55 -24.13 41.17 1.90
C ASP A 55 -23.08 41.03 3.01
N ASP A 56 -23.47 40.55 4.18
CA ASP A 56 -22.60 40.33 5.34
C ASP A 56 -21.78 39.02 5.28
N THR A 57 -21.91 38.23 4.20
CA THR A 57 -21.16 37.02 3.96
C THR A 57 -19.66 37.27 4.04
N TYR A 58 -18.96 36.51 4.92
CA TYR A 58 -17.54 36.63 5.26
C TYR A 58 -17.12 38.00 5.85
N SER A 59 -18.05 38.80 6.37
CA SER A 59 -17.71 40.08 7.02
C SER A 59 -16.98 39.92 8.36
N PHE A 60 -16.91 38.69 8.90
CA PHE A 60 -16.13 38.39 10.11
C PHE A 60 -14.62 38.48 9.90
N ILE A 61 -14.14 38.43 8.66
CA ILE A 61 -12.71 38.59 8.34
C ILE A 61 -12.26 40.00 8.69
N GLY A 62 -11.42 40.13 9.72
CA GLY A 62 -10.99 41.42 10.27
C GLY A 62 -11.94 42.04 11.32
N ASP A 63 -13.20 41.55 11.42
CA ASP A 63 -14.21 42.02 12.40
C ASP A 63 -14.98 40.81 12.97
N PRO A 64 -14.37 39.92 13.78
CA PRO A 64 -15.03 38.72 14.27
C PRO A 64 -16.22 39.04 15.20
N PRO A 65 -17.33 38.20 15.17
CA PRO A 65 -18.59 38.45 15.89
C PRO A 65 -18.51 38.27 17.40
N THR A 66 -17.34 37.97 17.93
CA THR A 66 -17.09 37.75 19.35
C THR A 66 -15.78 38.35 19.81
N ALA A 67 -15.70 38.77 21.09
CA ALA A 67 -14.46 39.22 21.72
C ALA A 67 -13.51 38.06 22.08
N LYS A 68 -14.02 36.82 22.17
CA LYS A 68 -13.23 35.63 22.44
C LYS A 68 -12.37 35.29 21.22
N ARG A 69 -11.14 34.84 21.44
CA ARG A 69 -10.17 34.53 20.40
C ARG A 69 -9.56 33.16 20.71
N PHE A 70 -9.85 32.17 19.89
CA PHE A 70 -9.38 30.81 20.08
C PHE A 70 -8.58 30.35 18.84
N ASP A 71 -7.44 29.72 19.06
CA ASP A 71 -6.81 28.93 18.02
C ASP A 71 -7.46 27.53 17.91
N TYR A 72 -6.97 26.72 17.01
CA TYR A 72 -7.53 25.39 16.71
C TYR A 72 -7.62 24.49 17.95
N THR A 73 -6.54 24.37 18.74
CA THR A 73 -6.50 23.50 19.92
C THR A 73 -7.32 24.06 21.06
N GLN A 74 -7.34 25.37 21.21
CA GLN A 74 -8.18 26.06 22.21
C GLN A 74 -9.67 25.92 21.87
N ALA A 75 -10.04 26.06 20.60
CA ALA A 75 -11.43 25.90 20.16
C ALA A 75 -11.96 24.48 20.48
N TRP A 76 -11.14 23.44 20.30
CA TRP A 76 -11.52 22.08 20.70
C TRP A 76 -11.74 21.98 22.23
N LYS A 77 -10.84 22.49 23.05
CA LYS A 77 -10.97 22.47 24.52
C LYS A 77 -12.25 23.15 24.98
N GLU A 78 -12.66 24.22 24.32
CA GLU A 78 -13.94 24.92 24.63
C GLU A 78 -15.15 24.06 24.23
N VAL A 79 -15.14 23.45 23.05
CA VAL A 79 -16.20 22.53 22.59
C VAL A 79 -16.32 21.33 23.51
N GLU A 80 -15.21 20.63 23.76
CA GLU A 80 -15.17 19.46 24.63
C GLU A 80 -15.69 19.78 26.04
N SER A 81 -15.21 20.87 26.66
CA SER A 81 -15.61 21.31 27.97
C SER A 81 -17.11 21.60 28.05
N PHE A 82 -17.69 22.24 26.99
CA PHE A 82 -19.10 22.54 26.91
C PHE A 82 -19.95 21.27 26.87
N PHE A 83 -19.62 20.34 25.96
CA PHE A 83 -20.39 19.10 25.81
C PHE A 83 -20.24 18.14 26.99
N VAL A 84 -19.06 18.04 27.58
CA VAL A 84 -18.86 17.24 28.80
C VAL A 84 -19.69 17.78 29.96
N LYS A 85 -19.79 19.12 30.15
CA LYS A 85 -20.70 19.74 31.13
C LYS A 85 -22.17 19.46 30.84
N ASN A 86 -22.53 19.20 29.59
CA ASN A 86 -23.88 18.85 29.15
C ASN A 86 -24.02 17.32 28.92
N ASN A 87 -23.39 16.50 29.78
CA ASN A 87 -23.53 15.05 29.90
C ASN A 87 -23.05 14.23 28.69
N HIS A 88 -22.23 14.77 27.80
CA HIS A 88 -21.60 14.00 26.74
C HIS A 88 -20.31 13.33 27.20
N THR A 89 -20.06 12.12 26.70
CA THR A 89 -18.76 11.48 26.86
C THR A 89 -17.82 11.96 25.75
N SER A 90 -16.67 12.52 26.13
CA SER A 90 -15.62 12.81 25.15
C SER A 90 -14.93 11.50 24.72
N VAL A 91 -14.92 11.24 23.42
CA VAL A 91 -14.34 10.05 22.80
C VAL A 91 -13.15 10.46 21.95
N SER A 92 -12.04 9.74 22.06
CA SER A 92 -10.88 9.96 21.21
C SER A 92 -11.22 9.71 19.75
N ARG A 93 -10.57 10.45 18.81
CA ARG A 93 -10.76 10.23 17.38
C ARG A 93 -10.46 8.78 16.97
N TYR A 94 -11.12 8.33 15.94
CA TYR A 94 -10.82 7.09 15.24
C TYR A 94 -9.69 7.33 14.22
N PRO A 95 -8.96 6.28 13.81
CA PRO A 95 -7.95 6.42 12.76
C PRO A 95 -8.52 7.00 11.47
N VAL A 96 -7.73 7.83 10.78
CA VAL A 96 -8.14 8.30 9.43
C VAL A 96 -8.10 7.19 8.38
N VAL A 97 -7.41 6.09 8.65
CA VAL A 97 -7.44 4.88 7.81
C VAL A 97 -8.56 3.98 8.30
N CYS A 98 -9.64 3.91 7.52
CA CYS A 98 -10.88 3.23 7.88
C CYS A 98 -10.78 1.71 7.67
N ARG A 99 -10.33 0.96 8.68
CA ARG A 99 -10.16 -0.50 8.60
C ARG A 99 -11.39 -1.30 9.03
N TRP A 100 -12.40 -0.66 9.57
CA TRP A 100 -13.66 -1.28 10.01
C TRP A 100 -14.77 -1.24 8.95
N ARG A 101 -14.47 -0.67 7.77
CA ARG A 101 -15.34 -0.63 6.59
C ARG A 101 -14.53 -0.97 5.34
N ASP A 102 -15.12 -1.70 4.41
CA ASP A 102 -14.51 -2.12 3.15
C ASP A 102 -14.85 -1.19 1.96
N ASP A 103 -15.83 -0.31 2.14
CA ASP A 103 -16.25 0.66 1.13
C ASP A 103 -15.52 2.01 1.21
N LEU A 104 -14.75 2.24 2.27
CA LEU A 104 -13.98 3.47 2.49
C LEU A 104 -12.52 3.17 2.86
N TYR A 105 -11.61 3.87 2.23
CA TYR A 105 -10.19 3.82 2.61
C TYR A 105 -9.85 4.83 3.71
N PHE A 106 -10.40 6.04 3.63
CA PHE A 106 -10.21 7.10 4.63
C PHE A 106 -11.53 7.50 5.28
N THR A 107 -11.44 7.88 6.55
CA THR A 107 -12.56 8.47 7.30
C THR A 107 -12.86 9.87 6.74
N ILE A 108 -14.09 10.07 6.28
CA ILE A 108 -14.55 11.30 5.60
C ILE A 108 -15.55 12.13 6.43
N ALA A 109 -16.07 11.56 7.51
CA ALA A 109 -17.01 12.18 8.44
C ALA A 109 -16.98 11.45 9.78
N SER A 110 -17.31 12.11 10.88
CA SER A 110 -17.30 11.52 12.23
C SER A 110 -18.26 10.34 12.40
N ILE A 111 -19.41 10.38 11.75
CA ILE A 111 -20.39 9.28 11.82
C ILE A 111 -19.87 7.95 11.22
N VAL A 112 -18.91 8.01 10.31
CA VAL A 112 -18.27 6.83 9.72
C VAL A 112 -17.63 5.94 10.79
N ASP A 113 -17.16 6.53 11.88
CA ASP A 113 -16.57 5.82 13.01
C ASP A 113 -17.51 4.81 13.63
N PHE A 114 -18.78 5.12 13.64
CA PHE A 114 -19.84 4.40 14.35
C PHE A 114 -20.82 3.69 13.42
N GLN A 115 -20.79 3.99 12.11
CA GLN A 115 -21.67 3.38 11.13
C GLN A 115 -21.12 2.02 10.67
N ARG A 116 -21.97 0.98 10.71
CA ARG A 116 -21.65 -0.37 10.27
C ARG A 116 -22.64 -0.81 9.20
N ILE A 117 -22.16 -1.50 8.19
CA ILE A 117 -22.99 -2.09 7.14
C ILE A 117 -23.09 -3.60 7.41
N MET A 118 -24.28 -4.07 7.76
CA MET A 118 -24.54 -5.48 8.07
C MET A 118 -25.53 -6.05 7.05
N GLY A 119 -24.99 -6.62 5.96
CA GLY A 119 -25.80 -7.01 4.81
C GLY A 119 -26.37 -5.77 4.12
N SER A 120 -27.72 -5.66 4.08
CA SER A 120 -28.42 -4.48 3.54
C SER A 120 -28.83 -3.45 4.59
N LYS A 121 -28.54 -3.70 5.88
CA LYS A 121 -28.92 -2.80 6.99
C LYS A 121 -27.77 -1.92 7.42
N VAL A 122 -28.11 -0.65 7.69
CA VAL A 122 -27.22 0.30 8.35
C VAL A 122 -27.47 0.23 9.86
N VAL A 123 -26.41 0.02 10.64
CA VAL A 123 -26.45 -0.04 12.10
C VAL A 123 -25.44 0.95 12.67
N PHE A 124 -25.82 1.63 13.76
CA PHE A 124 -24.92 2.55 14.45
C PHE A 124 -24.54 1.97 15.81
N GLU A 125 -23.23 1.94 16.09
CA GLU A 125 -22.66 1.40 17.32
C GLU A 125 -21.86 2.51 18.02
N PHE A 126 -22.47 3.18 18.99
CA PHE A 126 -21.82 4.26 19.75
C PHE A 126 -21.15 3.69 21.01
N PRO A 127 -19.88 4.06 21.33
CA PRO A 127 -19.20 3.63 22.54
C PRO A 127 -19.77 4.31 23.81
N ALA A 128 -20.49 5.41 23.66
CA ALA A 128 -21.20 6.14 24.70
C ALA A 128 -22.41 6.87 24.10
N ASN A 129 -23.41 7.23 24.90
CA ASN A 129 -24.58 7.96 24.42
C ASN A 129 -25.06 8.95 25.50
N PRO A 130 -25.02 10.28 25.21
CA PRO A 130 -24.47 10.93 24.04
C PRO A 130 -22.95 11.06 24.06
N LEU A 131 -22.32 11.34 22.92
CA LEU A 131 -20.89 11.50 22.80
C LEU A 131 -20.47 12.73 21.96
N ILE A 132 -19.22 13.15 22.19
CA ILE A 132 -18.53 14.17 21.40
C ILE A 132 -17.17 13.64 20.96
N VAL A 133 -16.78 13.86 19.69
CA VAL A 133 -15.53 13.35 19.13
C VAL A 133 -14.84 14.38 18.22
N PRO A 134 -13.52 14.61 18.31
CA PRO A 134 -12.74 15.47 17.41
C PRO A 134 -12.21 14.66 16.22
N GLN A 135 -13.09 14.20 15.33
CA GLN A 135 -12.69 13.28 14.28
C GLN A 135 -11.92 13.97 13.17
N THR A 136 -10.67 13.62 13.00
CA THR A 136 -9.89 14.01 11.82
C THR A 136 -10.38 13.25 10.60
N CYS A 137 -10.75 13.99 9.56
CA CYS A 137 -11.26 13.49 8.28
C CYS A 137 -10.29 13.84 7.15
N LEU A 138 -10.22 12.99 6.13
CA LEU A 138 -9.44 13.24 4.92
C LEU A 138 -10.33 13.31 3.69
N ARG A 139 -10.21 14.40 2.91
CA ARG A 139 -10.93 14.59 1.64
C ARG A 139 -9.99 15.10 0.57
N PHE A 140 -10.02 14.46 -0.62
CA PHE A 140 -9.08 14.73 -1.71
C PHE A 140 -9.74 15.29 -2.98
N LYS A 141 -11.06 15.52 -2.97
CA LYS A 141 -11.78 16.01 -4.16
C LYS A 141 -11.41 17.43 -4.55
N ASP A 142 -11.13 18.29 -3.56
CA ASP A 142 -10.92 19.73 -3.77
C ASP A 142 -9.45 20.14 -3.52
N LEU A 143 -8.49 19.28 -3.90
CA LEU A 143 -7.07 19.51 -3.63
C LEU A 143 -6.50 20.75 -4.36
N GLU A 144 -7.07 21.14 -5.50
CA GLU A 144 -6.72 22.36 -6.20
C GLU A 144 -7.09 23.62 -5.42
N ASN A 145 -8.09 23.54 -4.55
CA ASN A 145 -8.56 24.65 -3.72
C ASN A 145 -7.70 24.86 -2.47
N VAL A 146 -6.93 23.83 -2.06
CA VAL A 146 -6.09 23.88 -0.87
C VAL A 146 -4.94 24.86 -1.05
N GLY A 147 -4.76 25.75 -0.07
CA GLY A 147 -3.79 26.84 -0.11
C GLY A 147 -4.34 28.10 -0.78
N VAL A 148 -5.28 27.96 -1.73
CA VAL A 148 -5.76 29.07 -2.58
C VAL A 148 -6.97 29.79 -1.97
N THR A 149 -7.94 29.03 -1.47
CA THR A 149 -9.24 29.57 -1.08
C THR A 149 -9.30 30.11 0.34
N GLY A 150 -8.30 29.78 1.14
CA GLY A 150 -8.25 30.16 2.57
C GLY A 150 -9.14 29.31 3.49
N ARG A 151 -9.89 28.32 2.95
CA ARG A 151 -10.88 27.54 3.72
C ARG A 151 -10.97 26.06 3.41
N HIS A 152 -10.37 25.58 2.32
CA HIS A 152 -10.35 24.16 1.96
C HIS A 152 -9.11 23.48 2.52
N PHE A 153 -9.34 22.32 3.15
CA PHE A 153 -8.31 21.50 3.77
C PHE A 153 -8.35 20.09 3.20
N SER A 154 -7.20 19.46 3.05
CA SER A 154 -7.13 18.03 2.73
C SER A 154 -7.31 17.15 3.98
N SER A 155 -6.95 17.66 5.17
CA SER A 155 -7.32 17.11 6.48
C SER A 155 -8.01 18.18 7.33
N PHE A 156 -9.13 17.84 7.93
CA PHE A 156 -9.89 18.74 8.81
C PHE A 156 -10.51 17.94 9.95
N CYS A 157 -10.79 18.62 11.06
CA CYS A 157 -11.50 18.01 12.18
C CYS A 157 -12.99 18.25 12.05
N MET A 158 -13.76 17.17 11.94
CA MET A 158 -15.20 17.20 12.12
C MET A 158 -15.50 16.94 13.59
N ILE A 159 -15.95 17.95 14.31
CA ILE A 159 -16.58 17.79 15.61
C ILE A 159 -17.82 16.95 15.40
N GLY A 160 -17.86 15.76 15.97
CA GLY A 160 -19.02 14.87 15.89
C GLY A 160 -19.80 14.88 17.21
N GLN A 161 -21.01 15.45 17.23
CA GLN A 161 -21.94 15.31 18.33
C GLN A 161 -22.96 14.25 17.94
N HIS A 162 -22.96 13.13 18.64
CA HIS A 162 -23.83 12.00 18.29
C HIS A 162 -24.68 11.55 19.47
N SER A 163 -25.94 11.26 19.18
CA SER A 163 -26.90 10.78 20.17
C SER A 163 -27.92 9.83 19.56
N ILE A 164 -28.31 8.85 20.37
CA ILE A 164 -29.43 7.96 20.10
C ILE A 164 -30.59 8.39 21.00
N PRO A 165 -31.79 8.71 20.49
CA PRO A 165 -32.90 9.15 21.32
C PRO A 165 -33.49 7.99 22.12
N ASN A 166 -33.01 7.82 23.34
CA ASN A 166 -33.45 6.87 24.34
C ASN A 166 -33.41 7.54 25.73
N GLU A 167 -33.50 6.78 26.80
CA GLU A 167 -33.45 7.31 28.19
C GLU A 167 -32.19 8.09 28.53
N GLN A 168 -31.06 7.82 27.83
CA GLN A 168 -29.76 8.44 28.07
C GLN A 168 -29.43 9.56 27.09
N GLY A 169 -30.01 9.52 25.89
CA GLY A 169 -29.74 10.45 24.83
C GLY A 169 -30.90 11.35 24.49
N TYR A 170 -30.83 12.08 23.38
CA TYR A 170 -31.80 13.11 23.01
C TYR A 170 -32.05 13.12 21.49
N TRP A 171 -33.04 13.95 21.08
CA TRP A 171 -33.38 14.17 19.69
C TRP A 171 -33.15 15.64 19.30
N LYS A 172 -33.70 16.08 18.17
CA LYS A 172 -33.42 17.34 17.50
C LYS A 172 -33.62 18.61 18.37
N ASP A 173 -34.59 18.67 19.27
CA ASP A 173 -34.80 19.85 20.11
C ASP A 173 -33.59 20.18 20.97
N GLU A 174 -33.09 19.18 21.70
CA GLU A 174 -31.90 19.35 22.56
C GLU A 174 -30.61 19.49 21.74
N CYS A 175 -30.52 18.82 20.57
CA CYS A 175 -29.37 18.98 19.69
C CYS A 175 -29.18 20.44 19.26
N VAL A 176 -30.23 21.04 18.73
CA VAL A 176 -30.18 22.42 18.21
C VAL A 176 -30.04 23.45 19.34
N ASP A 177 -30.63 23.19 20.52
CA ASP A 177 -30.40 24.02 21.71
C ASP A 177 -28.94 24.00 22.15
N LEU A 178 -28.34 22.82 22.24
CA LEU A 178 -26.93 22.67 22.57
C LEU A 178 -26.00 23.38 21.58
N ASP A 179 -26.26 23.24 20.27
CA ASP A 179 -25.50 23.93 19.23
C ASP A 179 -25.62 25.45 19.35
N PHE A 180 -26.85 25.94 19.57
CA PHE A 180 -27.08 27.37 19.77
C PHE A 180 -26.40 27.92 21.02
N ARG A 181 -26.46 27.18 22.14
CA ARG A 181 -25.79 27.57 23.38
C ARG A 181 -24.28 27.47 23.27
N LEU A 182 -23.76 26.48 22.58
CA LEU A 182 -22.31 26.42 22.26
C LEU A 182 -21.85 27.72 21.61
N LEU A 183 -22.59 28.19 20.59
CA LEU A 183 -22.23 29.44 19.88
C LEU A 183 -22.40 30.67 20.75
N THR A 184 -23.51 30.78 21.48
CA THR A 184 -23.86 32.02 22.18
C THR A 184 -23.24 32.11 23.57
N GLU A 185 -23.26 31.05 24.37
CA GLU A 185 -22.74 31.04 25.73
C GLU A 185 -21.24 30.75 25.76
N GLN A 186 -20.81 29.67 25.07
CA GLN A 186 -19.40 29.23 25.15
C GLN A 186 -18.50 30.08 24.25
N PHE A 187 -18.88 30.30 23.00
CA PHE A 187 -18.09 31.11 22.05
C PHE A 187 -18.42 32.61 22.15
N GLY A 188 -19.53 32.99 22.74
CA GLY A 188 -19.93 34.39 22.97
C GLY A 188 -20.35 35.12 21.72
N ILE A 189 -20.86 34.42 20.72
CA ILE A 189 -21.46 34.97 19.49
C ILE A 189 -22.85 35.51 19.85
N LYS A 190 -23.16 36.69 19.34
CA LYS A 190 -24.50 37.26 19.59
C LYS A 190 -25.57 36.40 18.93
N LYS A 191 -26.67 36.16 19.62
CA LYS A 191 -27.77 35.29 19.13
C LYS A 191 -28.37 35.75 17.79
N GLU A 192 -28.37 37.05 17.55
CA GLU A 192 -28.89 37.66 16.32
C GLU A 192 -28.02 37.36 15.09
N GLU A 193 -26.76 36.97 15.30
CA GLU A 193 -25.82 36.59 14.23
C GLU A 193 -26.06 35.14 13.73
N VAL A 194 -26.78 34.31 14.54
CA VAL A 194 -27.00 32.90 14.23
C VAL A 194 -28.18 32.72 13.30
N VAL A 195 -27.97 32.01 12.21
CA VAL A 195 -29.00 31.68 11.21
C VAL A 195 -28.97 30.18 10.96
N PHE A 196 -30.16 29.53 11.01
CA PHE A 196 -30.28 28.12 10.63
C PHE A 196 -30.87 28.01 9.23
N VAL A 197 -30.34 27.13 8.41
CA VAL A 197 -30.78 26.87 7.03
C VAL A 197 -31.26 25.43 6.92
N GLU A 198 -32.47 25.25 6.32
CA GLU A 198 -33.04 23.94 6.08
C GLU A 198 -32.27 23.22 4.96
N ASP A 199 -31.81 22.00 5.24
CA ASP A 199 -31.19 21.14 4.26
C ASP A 199 -31.54 19.65 4.51
N VAL A 200 -30.98 18.77 3.72
CA VAL A 200 -31.12 17.33 3.81
C VAL A 200 -29.74 16.72 3.64
N TRP A 201 -29.41 15.80 4.51
CA TRP A 201 -28.24 14.98 4.33
C TRP A 201 -28.64 13.55 3.92
N ALA A 202 -27.93 13.00 2.93
CA ALA A 202 -28.12 11.63 2.46
C ALA A 202 -26.76 11.01 2.10
N GLY A 203 -26.45 9.85 2.69
CA GLY A 203 -25.21 9.14 2.45
C GLY A 203 -25.14 7.80 3.17
N GLY A 204 -24.31 6.86 2.69
CA GLY A 204 -24.13 5.58 3.33
C GLY A 204 -25.38 4.70 3.46
N GLY A 205 -26.41 4.92 2.62
CA GLY A 205 -27.67 4.18 2.64
C GLY A 205 -28.68 4.69 3.67
N SER A 206 -28.44 5.83 4.31
CA SER A 206 -29.33 6.50 5.25
C SER A 206 -29.49 7.98 4.92
N PHE A 207 -30.58 8.61 5.39
CA PHE A 207 -30.82 10.03 5.19
C PHE A 207 -31.74 10.62 6.26
N GLY A 208 -31.76 11.96 6.31
CA GLY A 208 -32.66 12.71 7.20
C GLY A 208 -32.65 14.20 6.92
N SER A 209 -33.57 14.92 7.58
CA SER A 209 -33.56 16.39 7.59
C SER A 209 -32.34 16.91 8.33
N SER A 210 -31.87 18.11 7.96
CA SER A 210 -30.77 18.73 8.64
C SER A 210 -30.94 20.25 8.78
N LEU A 211 -30.32 20.80 9.81
CA LEU A 211 -30.26 22.24 10.06
C LEU A 211 -28.78 22.65 10.05
N GLU A 212 -28.39 23.35 8.99
CA GLU A 212 -27.08 24.00 8.90
C GLU A 212 -27.12 25.30 9.71
N TYR A 213 -26.09 25.55 10.53
CA TYR A 213 -26.04 26.81 11.29
C TYR A 213 -24.87 27.69 10.86
N PHE A 214 -25.16 28.94 10.61
CA PHE A 214 -24.29 29.94 10.02
C PHE A 214 -24.10 31.16 10.92
N VAL A 215 -22.93 31.76 10.82
CA VAL A 215 -22.61 33.08 11.36
C VAL A 215 -21.91 33.90 10.29
N ARG A 216 -22.50 35.05 9.89
CA ARG A 216 -21.97 35.95 8.84
C ARG A 216 -21.53 35.21 7.57
N GLY A 217 -22.37 34.29 7.09
CA GLY A 217 -22.10 33.52 5.88
C GLY A 217 -21.16 32.34 6.00
N LEU A 218 -20.53 32.13 7.17
CA LEU A 218 -19.75 30.92 7.42
C LEU A 218 -20.63 29.85 8.05
N GLU A 219 -20.84 28.73 7.35
CA GLU A 219 -21.40 27.51 7.92
C GLU A 219 -20.43 26.97 8.99
N LEU A 220 -20.90 26.88 10.25
CA LEU A 220 -20.10 26.33 11.35
C LEU A 220 -20.33 24.84 11.53
N GLY A 221 -21.56 24.40 11.35
CA GLY A 221 -21.92 22.98 11.47
C GLY A 221 -23.29 22.68 10.87
N ASN A 222 -23.60 21.37 10.84
CA ASN A 222 -24.82 20.83 10.28
C ASN A 222 -25.37 19.74 11.23
N ALA A 223 -26.50 19.99 11.87
CA ALA A 223 -27.21 19.05 12.70
C ALA A 223 -28.09 18.15 11.82
N VAL A 224 -27.68 16.91 11.61
CA VAL A 224 -28.41 15.92 10.80
C VAL A 224 -29.25 15.00 11.68
N PHE A 225 -30.52 14.85 11.35
CA PHE A 225 -31.48 14.00 12.04
C PHE A 225 -31.76 12.76 11.20
N THR A 226 -30.86 11.78 11.30
CA THR A 226 -30.90 10.56 10.49
C THR A 226 -31.99 9.63 10.96
N GLU A 227 -33.04 9.50 10.14
CA GLU A 227 -34.30 8.81 10.46
C GLU A 227 -34.67 7.72 9.46
N PHE A 228 -34.12 7.76 8.22
CA PHE A 228 -34.57 6.91 7.13
C PHE A 228 -33.40 6.11 6.55
N GLN A 229 -33.70 4.90 6.02
CA GLN A 229 -32.81 4.10 5.17
C GLN A 229 -33.48 3.76 3.85
N GLY A 230 -32.67 3.66 2.78
CA GLY A 230 -33.14 3.39 1.41
C GLY A 230 -33.24 4.65 0.55
N ASP A 231 -33.99 4.57 -0.54
CA ASP A 231 -34.20 5.66 -1.51
C ASP A 231 -35.51 6.38 -1.30
N LEU A 232 -35.59 7.64 -1.78
CA LEU A 232 -36.83 8.40 -1.77
C LEU A 232 -37.98 7.61 -2.46
N GLY A 233 -39.12 7.50 -1.79
CA GLY A 233 -40.30 6.72 -2.25
C GLY A 233 -40.21 5.21 -2.03
N LYS A 234 -39.04 4.68 -1.60
CA LYS A 234 -38.84 3.27 -1.19
C LYS A 234 -38.07 3.14 0.13
N HIS A 235 -38.05 4.19 0.91
CA HIS A 235 -37.38 4.20 2.19
C HIS A 235 -38.24 3.57 3.31
N THR A 236 -37.56 3.12 4.35
CA THR A 236 -38.12 2.70 5.61
C THR A 236 -37.54 3.53 6.75
N ILE A 237 -38.25 3.61 7.85
CA ILE A 237 -37.72 4.23 9.07
C ILE A 237 -36.59 3.32 9.59
N LEU A 238 -35.48 3.91 10.01
CA LEU A 238 -34.39 3.20 10.70
C LEU A 238 -34.92 2.58 12.00
N ASP A 239 -34.45 1.37 12.31
CA ASP A 239 -34.74 0.74 13.62
C ASP A 239 -34.27 1.65 14.78
N GLN A 240 -33.19 2.42 14.55
CA GLN A 240 -32.60 3.33 15.51
C GLN A 240 -32.31 4.68 14.84
N LYS A 241 -33.02 5.71 15.19
CA LYS A 241 -32.75 7.09 14.77
C LYS A 241 -31.48 7.60 15.48
N ILE A 242 -30.76 8.49 14.85
CA ILE A 242 -29.56 9.10 15.43
C ILE A 242 -29.46 10.59 15.13
N ILE A 243 -28.84 11.31 16.04
CA ILE A 243 -28.26 12.62 15.80
C ILE A 243 -26.85 12.40 15.19
N ASP A 244 -26.65 13.02 14.04
CA ASP A 244 -25.36 13.10 13.36
C ASP A 244 -25.03 14.57 13.11
N MET A 245 -24.63 15.29 14.18
CA MET A 245 -24.14 16.66 14.01
C MET A 245 -22.66 16.63 13.65
N GLY A 246 -22.31 17.31 12.58
CA GLY A 246 -20.93 17.53 12.12
C GLY A 246 -20.61 19.02 12.04
N ALA A 247 -19.58 19.47 12.75
CA ALA A 247 -19.13 20.87 12.70
C ALA A 247 -17.62 20.95 12.41
N GLY A 248 -17.20 21.97 11.68
CA GLY A 248 -15.81 22.20 11.34
C GLY A 248 -15.03 22.90 12.46
N LEU A 249 -14.12 22.22 13.14
CA LEU A 249 -13.31 22.82 14.20
C LEU A 249 -12.48 24.02 13.69
N GLU A 250 -11.95 23.92 12.47
CA GLU A 250 -11.23 25.00 11.79
C GLU A 250 -12.09 26.25 11.65
N ARG A 251 -13.38 26.07 11.38
CA ARG A 251 -14.32 27.18 11.22
C ARG A 251 -14.61 27.89 12.55
N PHE A 252 -14.66 27.16 13.68
CA PHE A 252 -14.78 27.74 15.01
C PHE A 252 -13.56 28.60 15.39
N ALA A 253 -12.35 28.12 15.11
CA ALA A 253 -11.15 28.92 15.30
C ALA A 253 -11.19 30.19 14.41
N TRP A 254 -11.55 30.03 13.14
CA TRP A 254 -11.56 31.12 12.16
C TRP A 254 -12.59 32.21 12.47
N ILE A 255 -13.85 31.84 12.81
CA ILE A 255 -14.90 32.81 13.14
C ILE A 255 -14.56 33.64 14.37
N THR A 256 -13.82 33.08 15.35
CA THR A 256 -13.39 33.80 16.54
C THR A 256 -12.20 34.69 16.31
N LYS A 257 -11.22 34.30 15.48
CA LYS A 257 -10.01 35.10 15.19
C LYS A 257 -10.22 36.15 14.10
N GLY A 258 -11.04 35.85 13.10
CA GLY A 258 -11.27 36.74 11.97
C GLY A 258 -10.03 36.97 11.13
N THR A 259 -9.11 35.99 11.07
CA THR A 259 -7.90 36.02 10.22
C THR A 259 -8.26 36.02 8.73
N PRO A 260 -7.38 36.48 7.84
CA PRO A 260 -7.63 36.44 6.40
C PRO A 260 -8.03 35.06 5.89
N THR A 261 -7.41 34.01 6.40
CA THR A 261 -7.70 32.62 6.08
C THR A 261 -7.89 31.77 7.34
N ALA A 262 -8.58 30.63 7.21
CA ALA A 262 -8.65 29.63 8.27
C ALA A 262 -7.27 28.99 8.56
N TYR A 263 -6.36 28.94 7.59
CA TYR A 263 -5.00 28.40 7.79
C TYR A 263 -4.22 29.16 8.84
N ASP A 264 -4.37 30.51 8.90
CA ASP A 264 -3.65 31.40 9.82
C ASP A 264 -3.93 31.06 11.30
N CYS A 265 -5.11 30.52 11.61
CA CYS A 265 -5.49 30.15 12.97
C CYS A 265 -5.45 28.63 13.25
N CYS A 266 -5.34 27.78 12.21
CA CYS A 266 -5.44 26.34 12.36
C CYS A 266 -4.08 25.63 12.40
N PHE A 267 -3.04 26.24 11.78
CA PHE A 267 -1.69 25.65 11.79
C PHE A 267 -0.78 26.23 12.89
N GLY A 268 -1.25 27.21 13.64
CA GLY A 268 -0.53 27.78 14.79
C GLY A 268 0.87 28.28 14.45
N PRO A 269 1.94 27.77 15.11
CA PRO A 269 3.30 28.27 14.93
C PRO A 269 3.87 27.94 13.54
N ILE A 270 3.32 26.95 12.83
CA ILE A 270 3.83 26.54 11.52
C ILE A 270 3.66 27.64 10.48
N THR A 271 2.49 28.29 10.44
CA THR A 271 2.25 29.39 9.51
C THR A 271 3.20 30.56 9.75
N ASN A 272 3.41 30.93 11.01
CA ASN A 272 4.36 31.99 11.37
C ASN A 272 5.78 31.67 10.91
N HIS A 273 6.25 30.45 11.17
CA HIS A 273 7.56 29.99 10.72
C HIS A 273 7.70 30.06 9.19
N LEU A 274 6.68 29.60 8.44
CA LEU A 274 6.69 29.64 6.99
C LEU A 274 6.66 31.08 6.46
N PHE A 275 5.89 31.98 7.06
CA PHE A 275 5.83 33.40 6.65
C PHE A 275 7.13 34.13 6.89
N GLU A 276 7.82 33.85 7.99
CA GLU A 276 9.18 34.40 8.21
C GLU A 276 10.16 34.02 7.10
N LYS A 277 10.04 32.76 6.57
CA LYS A 277 10.89 32.28 5.48
C LYS A 277 10.67 33.02 4.15
N ILE A 278 9.47 33.54 3.91
CA ILE A 278 9.12 34.27 2.68
C ILE A 278 8.99 35.80 2.88
N GLY A 279 9.09 36.27 4.13
CA GLY A 279 9.06 37.70 4.46
C GLY A 279 7.70 38.39 4.21
N ILE A 280 6.60 37.65 4.42
CA ILE A 280 5.22 38.15 4.22
C ILE A 280 4.53 38.33 5.57
N ASP A 281 3.84 39.45 5.73
CA ASP A 281 2.91 39.71 6.83
C ASP A 281 1.53 39.15 6.47
N SER A 282 1.12 38.10 7.17
CA SER A 282 -0.13 37.39 6.92
C SER A 282 -1.40 38.15 7.32
N ASP A 283 -1.31 39.16 8.17
CA ASP A 283 -2.47 39.91 8.69
C ASP A 283 -2.63 41.30 8.07
N SER A 284 -2.13 41.47 6.85
CA SER A 284 -2.26 42.74 6.11
C SER A 284 -3.71 42.99 5.65
N GLU A 285 -4.13 44.26 5.64
CA GLU A 285 -5.47 44.64 5.12
C GLU A 285 -5.68 44.18 3.66
N MET A 286 -4.61 44.16 2.87
CA MET A 286 -4.62 43.67 1.50
C MET A 286 -5.05 42.19 1.44
N LEU A 287 -4.48 41.35 2.28
CA LEU A 287 -4.82 39.92 2.34
C LEU A 287 -6.25 39.67 2.84
N ARG A 288 -6.70 40.44 3.84
CA ARG A 288 -8.10 40.38 4.29
C ARG A 288 -9.06 40.68 3.14
N LYS A 289 -8.83 41.77 2.38
CA LYS A 289 -9.65 42.11 1.21
C LYS A 289 -9.61 41.04 0.14
N TYR A 290 -8.42 40.49 -0.16
CA TYR A 290 -8.26 39.46 -1.18
C TYR A 290 -8.99 38.17 -0.80
N PHE A 291 -8.78 37.63 0.39
CA PHE A 291 -9.41 36.39 0.81
C PHE A 291 -10.92 36.53 1.07
N THR A 292 -11.39 37.68 1.51
CA THR A 292 -12.85 37.97 1.53
C THR A 292 -13.42 37.95 0.12
N ALA A 293 -12.74 38.47 -0.88
CA ALA A 293 -13.17 38.44 -2.27
C ALA A 293 -13.12 37.00 -2.83
N ILE A 294 -12.10 36.22 -2.52
CA ILE A 294 -12.01 34.80 -2.86
C ILE A 294 -13.23 34.06 -2.28
N ALA A 295 -13.48 34.18 -0.98
CA ALA A 295 -14.55 33.49 -0.29
C ALA A 295 -15.92 33.81 -0.89
N LYS A 296 -16.22 35.09 -1.16
CA LYS A 296 -17.47 35.53 -1.80
C LYS A 296 -17.63 35.01 -3.23
N ASN A 297 -16.56 35.01 -4.03
CA ASN A 297 -16.64 34.54 -5.42
C ASN A 297 -16.80 33.01 -5.52
N LEU A 298 -16.31 32.24 -4.55
CA LEU A 298 -16.51 30.78 -4.49
C LEU A 298 -17.98 30.37 -4.35
N GLU A 299 -18.81 31.19 -3.72
CA GLU A 299 -20.25 30.93 -3.62
C GLU A 299 -20.97 31.14 -4.96
N ILE A 300 -20.35 31.85 -5.92
CA ILE A 300 -20.93 32.25 -7.21
C ILE A 300 -20.40 31.43 -8.37
N HIS A 301 -19.12 31.07 -8.33
CA HIS A 301 -18.38 30.42 -9.43
C HIS A 301 -17.76 29.11 -9.00
N GLU A 302 -17.91 28.08 -9.83
CA GLU A 302 -17.26 26.77 -9.63
C GLU A 302 -15.81 26.76 -10.16
N ASP A 303 -15.47 27.63 -11.13
CA ASP A 303 -14.12 27.71 -11.70
C ASP A 303 -13.19 28.58 -10.85
N LEU A 304 -12.19 27.93 -10.24
CA LEU A 304 -11.18 28.58 -9.39
C LEU A 304 -10.40 29.68 -10.10
N ASN A 305 -10.14 29.56 -11.41
CA ASN A 305 -9.44 30.58 -12.18
C ASN A 305 -10.29 31.83 -12.32
N GLU A 306 -11.61 31.71 -12.50
CA GLU A 306 -12.54 32.85 -12.49
C GLU A 306 -12.64 33.49 -11.12
N VAL A 307 -12.73 32.69 -10.06
CA VAL A 307 -12.71 33.16 -8.67
C VAL A 307 -11.48 34.02 -8.39
N ARG A 308 -10.28 33.54 -8.73
CA ARG A 308 -9.01 34.27 -8.55
C ARG A 308 -8.97 35.53 -9.37
N LYS A 309 -9.35 35.47 -10.65
CA LYS A 309 -9.37 36.64 -11.55
C LYS A 309 -10.31 37.73 -11.04
N ASN A 310 -11.48 37.36 -10.55
CA ASN A 310 -12.46 38.29 -9.99
C ASN A 310 -11.97 38.91 -8.67
N ALA A 311 -11.33 38.12 -7.81
CA ALA A 311 -10.74 38.59 -6.57
C ALA A 311 -9.60 39.61 -6.83
N VAL A 312 -8.70 39.29 -7.75
CA VAL A 312 -7.63 40.22 -8.17
C VAL A 312 -8.22 41.51 -8.73
N LYS A 313 -9.23 41.41 -9.59
CA LYS A 313 -9.89 42.59 -10.19
C LYS A 313 -10.61 43.44 -9.15
N SER A 314 -11.33 42.86 -8.21
CA SER A 314 -12.10 43.57 -7.18
C SER A 314 -11.19 44.23 -6.13
N THR A 315 -10.04 43.68 -5.86
CA THR A 315 -9.05 44.23 -4.91
C THR A 315 -8.05 45.21 -5.53
N GLY A 316 -8.00 45.27 -6.86
CA GLY A 316 -7.05 46.13 -7.58
C GLY A 316 -5.59 45.69 -7.49
N LEU A 317 -5.34 44.40 -7.15
CA LEU A 317 -3.98 43.84 -7.08
C LEU A 317 -3.33 43.82 -8.46
N THR A 318 -2.05 44.18 -8.52
CA THR A 318 -1.24 44.04 -9.71
C THR A 318 -0.75 42.59 -9.88
N GLN A 319 -0.41 42.20 -11.11
CA GLN A 319 0.16 40.87 -11.37
C GLN A 319 1.49 40.66 -10.61
N ASP A 320 2.27 41.71 -10.39
CA ASP A 320 3.50 41.66 -9.60
C ASP A 320 3.20 41.32 -8.13
N GLN A 321 2.18 41.94 -7.53
CA GLN A 321 1.76 41.63 -6.17
C GLN A 321 1.23 40.20 -6.04
N VAL A 322 0.47 39.74 -7.02
CA VAL A 322 0.02 38.33 -7.04
C VAL A 322 1.22 37.36 -7.06
N ASN A 323 2.18 37.61 -7.93
CA ASN A 323 3.36 36.74 -8.07
C ASN A 323 4.28 36.79 -6.84
N ARG A 324 4.43 37.94 -6.20
CA ARG A 324 5.38 38.13 -5.08
C ARG A 324 4.77 37.81 -3.72
N ILE A 325 3.46 37.94 -3.55
CA ILE A 325 2.81 37.79 -2.23
C ILE A 325 1.83 36.65 -2.25
N ILE A 326 0.86 36.61 -3.15
CA ILE A 326 -0.24 35.65 -3.12
C ILE A 326 0.26 34.24 -3.46
N THR A 327 0.99 34.09 -4.57
CA THR A 327 1.47 32.79 -5.02
C THR A 327 2.42 32.10 -4.02
N PRO A 328 3.41 32.79 -3.42
CA PRO A 328 4.20 32.20 -2.35
C PRO A 328 3.38 31.82 -1.11
N LEU A 329 2.43 32.67 -0.71
CA LEU A 329 1.55 32.41 0.42
C LEU A 329 0.70 31.16 0.21
N GLU A 330 0.09 31.01 -0.96
CA GLU A 330 -0.67 29.80 -1.33
C GLU A 330 0.20 28.55 -1.25
N GLY A 331 1.47 28.63 -1.69
CA GLY A 331 2.42 27.53 -1.59
C GLY A 331 2.74 27.15 -0.13
N MET A 332 2.85 28.12 0.78
CA MET A 332 3.07 27.87 2.20
C MET A 332 1.88 27.18 2.86
N TYR A 333 0.67 27.65 2.59
CA TYR A 333 -0.54 27.01 3.11
C TYR A 333 -0.69 25.57 2.58
N LEU A 334 -0.38 25.34 1.30
CA LEU A 334 -0.38 23.99 0.72
C LEU A 334 0.60 23.06 1.46
N ILE A 335 1.84 23.53 1.72
CA ILE A 335 2.85 22.73 2.43
C ILE A 335 2.36 22.39 3.83
N ALA A 336 1.84 23.36 4.59
CA ALA A 336 1.34 23.13 5.95
C ALA A 336 0.17 22.14 5.98
N ASP A 337 -0.81 22.30 5.10
CA ASP A 337 -1.98 21.42 5.01
C ASP A 337 -1.62 19.97 4.63
N HIS A 338 -0.86 19.83 3.55
CA HIS A 338 -0.51 18.51 3.04
C HIS A 338 0.39 17.75 4.02
N LEU A 339 1.29 18.46 4.70
CA LEU A 339 2.14 17.84 5.72
C LEU A 339 1.31 17.36 6.92
N ARG A 340 0.35 18.18 7.42
CA ARG A 340 -0.59 17.76 8.46
C ARG A 340 -1.34 16.50 8.07
N THR A 341 -1.84 16.43 6.85
CA THR A 341 -2.55 15.26 6.31
C THR A 341 -1.68 14.02 6.29
N LEU A 342 -0.44 14.14 5.82
CA LEU A 342 0.54 13.04 5.80
C LEU A 342 0.88 12.55 7.20
N ILE A 343 1.02 13.47 8.17
CA ILE A 343 1.28 13.12 9.57
C ILE A 343 0.15 12.22 10.11
N PHE A 344 -1.11 12.64 9.98
CA PHE A 344 -2.25 11.84 10.45
C PHE A 344 -2.34 10.48 9.75
N ALA A 345 -2.24 10.47 8.42
CA ALA A 345 -2.38 9.26 7.64
C ALA A 345 -1.28 8.21 7.95
N ILE A 346 -0.02 8.66 8.06
CA ILE A 346 1.11 7.78 8.35
C ILE A 346 1.04 7.29 9.81
N THR A 347 0.69 8.16 10.75
CA THR A 347 0.45 7.77 12.16
C THR A 347 -0.55 6.62 12.25
N ASP A 348 -1.61 6.65 11.45
CA ASP A 348 -2.65 5.63 11.42
C ASP A 348 -2.29 4.44 10.49
N GLY A 349 -1.06 4.37 10.02
CA GLY A 349 -0.49 3.22 9.31
C GLY A 349 -0.75 3.18 7.81
N ALA A 350 -1.12 4.31 7.18
CA ALA A 350 -1.11 4.42 5.72
C ALA A 350 0.30 4.68 5.20
N LEU A 351 0.65 4.06 4.08
CA LEU A 351 1.92 4.31 3.40
C LEU A 351 1.70 4.98 2.04
N PRO A 352 2.50 5.99 1.68
CA PRO A 352 2.53 6.47 0.30
C PRO A 352 2.86 5.33 -0.67
N SER A 353 2.04 5.18 -1.71
CA SER A 353 2.19 4.11 -2.71
C SER A 353 1.59 4.52 -4.05
N ASN A 354 1.68 3.67 -5.07
CA ASN A 354 1.07 3.91 -6.38
C ASN A 354 -0.37 3.38 -6.50
N VAL A 355 -0.96 2.88 -5.42
CA VAL A 355 -2.28 2.23 -5.44
C VAL A 355 -3.16 2.68 -4.28
N GLY A 356 -4.47 2.70 -4.50
CA GLY A 356 -5.47 3.00 -3.49
C GLY A 356 -5.24 4.35 -2.80
N GLY A 357 -5.59 4.44 -1.52
CA GLY A 357 -5.42 5.66 -0.72
C GLY A 357 -3.96 6.12 -0.58
N GLY A 358 -2.99 5.20 -0.62
CA GLY A 358 -1.56 5.53 -0.57
C GLY A 358 -1.09 6.40 -1.73
N TYR A 359 -1.78 6.32 -2.86
CA TYR A 359 -1.54 7.17 -4.01
C TYR A 359 -1.79 8.66 -3.72
N ASN A 360 -2.88 8.98 -3.03
CA ASN A 360 -3.18 10.35 -2.62
C ASN A 360 -2.09 10.92 -1.70
N LEU A 361 -1.57 10.09 -0.79
CA LEU A 361 -0.49 10.50 0.12
C LEU A 361 0.81 10.79 -0.64
N ARG A 362 1.17 9.95 -1.60
CA ARG A 362 2.34 10.18 -2.45
C ARG A 362 2.18 11.45 -3.28
N MET A 363 0.99 11.68 -3.82
CA MET A 363 0.66 12.90 -4.55
C MET A 363 0.90 14.15 -3.71
N MET A 364 0.42 14.15 -2.47
CA MET A 364 0.62 15.29 -1.56
C MET A 364 2.09 15.59 -1.30
N LEU A 365 2.88 14.56 -1.03
CA LEU A 365 4.32 14.77 -0.80
C LEU A 365 5.03 15.28 -2.06
N ARG A 366 4.64 14.81 -3.24
CA ARG A 366 5.15 15.35 -4.51
C ARG A 366 4.75 16.80 -4.73
N ARG A 367 3.53 17.19 -4.33
CA ARG A 367 3.10 18.60 -4.38
C ARG A 367 3.89 19.47 -3.41
N ILE A 368 4.18 19.00 -2.19
CA ILE A 368 5.07 19.68 -1.24
C ILE A 368 6.45 19.91 -1.88
N ASN A 369 7.11 18.82 -2.30
CA ASN A 369 8.47 18.88 -2.86
C ASN A 369 8.51 19.74 -4.14
N GLY A 370 7.53 19.61 -5.03
CA GLY A 370 7.41 20.42 -6.23
C GLY A 370 7.19 21.91 -5.93
N THR A 371 6.45 22.24 -4.88
CA THR A 371 6.26 23.63 -4.43
C THR A 371 7.53 24.19 -3.84
N MET A 372 8.25 23.45 -3.01
CA MET A 372 9.57 23.82 -2.49
C MET A 372 10.56 24.07 -3.63
N ASP A 373 10.61 23.22 -4.63
CA ASP A 373 11.46 23.36 -5.81
C ASP A 373 11.14 24.65 -6.60
N ARG A 374 9.85 24.87 -6.93
CA ARG A 374 9.41 26.07 -7.70
C ARG A 374 9.73 27.38 -7.00
N MET A 375 9.58 27.39 -5.70
CA MET A 375 9.83 28.58 -4.87
C MET A 375 11.30 28.70 -4.43
N ASN A 376 12.15 27.75 -4.82
CA ASN A 376 13.54 27.63 -4.36
C ASN A 376 13.67 27.69 -2.83
N LEU A 377 12.75 27.04 -2.12
CA LEU A 377 12.70 27.03 -0.67
C LEU A 377 13.47 25.82 -0.11
N LYS A 378 14.30 26.11 0.88
CA LYS A 378 14.98 25.09 1.68
C LYS A 378 14.29 24.98 3.03
N LEU A 379 13.26 24.15 3.11
CA LEU A 379 12.55 23.84 4.35
C LEU A 379 13.01 22.48 4.86
N ASP A 380 13.18 22.40 6.16
CA ASP A 380 13.40 21.12 6.84
C ASP A 380 12.04 20.46 7.15
N ILE A 381 11.71 19.39 6.41
CA ILE A 381 10.46 18.66 6.60
C ILE A 381 10.39 18.04 8.00
N ASP A 382 11.51 17.57 8.54
CA ASP A 382 11.56 16.99 9.90
C ASP A 382 11.24 18.04 10.96
N GLU A 383 11.73 19.28 10.81
CA GLU A 383 11.39 20.42 11.69
C GLU A 383 9.90 20.75 11.62
N LEU A 384 9.33 20.82 10.42
CA LEU A 384 7.90 21.08 10.24
C LEU A 384 7.01 19.97 10.80
N VAL A 385 7.43 18.71 10.69
CA VAL A 385 6.75 17.56 11.34
C VAL A 385 6.74 17.73 12.84
N ASP A 386 7.90 18.07 13.45
CA ASP A 386 7.99 18.30 14.89
C ASP A 386 7.05 19.43 15.32
N MET A 387 7.05 20.56 14.61
CA MET A 387 6.19 21.70 14.93
C MET A 387 4.70 21.33 14.88
N HIS A 388 4.25 20.56 13.84
CA HIS A 388 2.87 20.10 13.75
C HIS A 388 2.51 19.19 14.92
N ILE A 389 3.34 18.21 15.23
CA ILE A 389 3.09 17.23 16.31
C ILE A 389 3.07 17.95 17.66
N ASP A 390 4.04 18.83 17.93
CA ASP A 390 4.11 19.57 19.18
C ASP A 390 2.89 20.49 19.39
N TYR A 391 2.35 21.06 18.32
CA TYR A 391 1.15 21.87 18.36
C TYR A 391 -0.13 21.06 18.61
N LEU A 392 -0.18 19.84 18.05
CA LEU A 392 -1.40 19.01 18.06
C LEU A 392 -1.45 17.95 19.16
N ARG A 393 -0.34 17.62 19.80
CA ARG A 393 -0.22 16.47 20.73
C ARG A 393 -1.15 16.52 21.94
N ASP A 394 -1.57 17.70 22.39
CA ASP A 394 -2.53 17.83 23.50
C ASP A 394 -3.91 17.30 23.12
N THR A 395 -4.31 17.43 21.86
CA THR A 395 -5.58 16.93 21.32
C THR A 395 -5.42 15.51 20.74
N TYR A 396 -4.28 15.22 20.14
CA TYR A 396 -3.96 13.99 19.42
C TYR A 396 -2.61 13.40 19.89
N PRO A 397 -2.54 12.84 21.12
CA PRO A 397 -1.28 12.37 21.71
C PRO A 397 -0.60 11.24 20.92
N GLU A 398 -1.35 10.44 20.20
CA GLU A 398 -0.85 9.34 19.36
C GLU A 398 0.09 9.81 18.23
N LEU A 399 0.03 11.08 17.83
CA LEU A 399 0.94 11.64 16.84
C LEU A 399 2.39 11.64 17.34
N ASP A 400 2.58 11.93 18.64
CA ASP A 400 3.92 11.97 19.25
C ASP A 400 4.54 10.57 19.35
N GLU A 401 3.72 9.55 19.63
CA GLU A 401 4.17 8.16 19.67
C GLU A 401 4.73 7.67 18.32
N LYS A 402 4.28 8.23 17.22
CA LYS A 402 4.64 7.83 15.84
C LYS A 402 5.56 8.82 15.13
N ARG A 403 6.02 9.84 15.80
CA ARG A 403 6.86 10.94 15.26
C ARG A 403 8.02 10.43 14.40
N GLN A 404 8.77 9.44 14.88
CA GLN A 404 9.93 8.91 14.16
C GLN A 404 9.52 8.10 12.92
N ASP A 405 8.45 7.32 13.01
CA ASP A 405 7.92 6.56 11.88
C ASP A 405 7.51 7.50 10.74
N VAL A 406 6.82 8.61 11.07
CA VAL A 406 6.42 9.64 10.10
C VAL A 406 7.64 10.21 9.38
N LYS A 407 8.67 10.64 10.13
CA LYS A 407 9.90 11.20 9.57
C LYS A 407 10.62 10.23 8.63
N ILE A 408 10.78 8.98 9.04
CA ILE A 408 11.40 7.93 8.23
C ILE A 408 10.68 7.77 6.89
N ILE A 409 9.35 7.67 6.91
CA ILE A 409 8.55 7.45 5.71
C ILE A 409 8.60 8.67 4.77
N LEU A 410 8.45 9.89 5.30
CA LEU A 410 8.53 11.12 4.51
C LEU A 410 9.91 11.30 3.88
N LYS A 411 10.98 11.01 4.60
CA LYS A 411 12.35 11.06 4.08
C LYS A 411 12.54 10.09 2.92
N LEU A 412 12.16 8.83 3.10
CA LEU A 412 12.28 7.79 2.06
C LEU A 412 11.50 8.16 0.78
N GLU A 413 10.31 8.70 0.92
CA GLU A 413 9.51 9.12 -0.23
C GLU A 413 10.06 10.40 -0.90
N SER A 414 10.64 11.33 -0.13
CA SER A 414 11.32 12.50 -0.68
C SER A 414 12.59 12.11 -1.46
N GLU A 415 13.38 11.13 -0.97
CA GLU A 415 14.50 10.57 -1.71
C GLU A 415 14.05 9.95 -3.05
N ARG A 416 12.95 9.20 -3.05
CA ARG A 416 12.34 8.65 -4.29
C ARG A 416 11.86 9.73 -5.26
N TYR A 417 11.34 10.84 -4.74
CA TYR A 417 10.97 11.98 -5.57
C TYR A 417 12.19 12.54 -6.31
N VAL A 418 13.30 12.75 -5.61
CA VAL A 418 14.55 13.24 -6.20
C VAL A 418 15.06 12.29 -7.29
N GLU A 419 15.07 10.97 -7.04
CA GLU A 419 15.44 9.96 -8.03
C GLU A 419 14.52 9.98 -9.26
N SER A 420 13.22 10.20 -9.06
CA SER A 420 12.25 10.25 -10.15
C SER A 420 12.39 11.52 -11.01
N LYS A 421 12.86 12.62 -10.45
CA LYS A 421 13.00 13.92 -11.12
C LYS A 421 13.87 13.86 -12.38
N VAL A 422 14.95 13.07 -12.35
CA VAL A 422 15.83 12.87 -13.51
C VAL A 422 15.09 12.15 -14.66
N ARG A 423 14.25 11.19 -14.33
CA ARG A 423 13.42 10.46 -15.32
C ARG A 423 12.32 11.35 -15.89
N MET A 424 11.69 12.15 -15.03
CA MET A 424 10.67 13.12 -15.44
C MET A 424 11.20 14.12 -16.47
N GLY A 425 12.42 14.65 -16.27
CA GLY A 425 13.04 15.59 -17.22
C GLY A 425 13.17 15.00 -18.64
N LYS A 426 13.68 13.77 -18.76
CA LYS A 426 13.82 13.09 -20.06
C LYS A 426 12.47 12.82 -20.76
N MET A 427 11.43 12.48 -19.99
CA MET A 427 10.10 12.24 -20.53
C MET A 427 9.43 13.54 -20.96
N ALA A 428 9.59 14.60 -20.19
CA ALA A 428 9.07 15.92 -20.50
C ALA A 428 9.64 16.50 -21.80
N GLU A 429 10.93 16.30 -22.09
CA GLU A 429 11.54 16.65 -23.37
C GLU A 429 10.86 15.90 -24.53
N ARG A 430 10.61 14.59 -24.40
CA ARG A 430 9.90 13.80 -25.40
C ARG A 430 8.45 14.28 -25.64
N LEU A 431 7.77 14.76 -24.59
CA LEU A 431 6.43 15.32 -24.71
C LEU A 431 6.42 16.65 -25.47
N LYS A 432 7.41 17.51 -25.23
CA LYS A 432 7.60 18.76 -26.00
C LYS A 432 7.81 18.48 -27.50
N GLU A 433 8.58 17.45 -27.84
CA GLU A 433 8.81 17.03 -29.23
C GLU A 433 7.52 16.58 -29.94
N LYS A 434 6.51 16.07 -29.21
CA LYS A 434 5.21 15.69 -29.78
C LYS A 434 4.34 16.87 -30.22
N GLY A 435 4.63 18.11 -29.81
CA GLY A 435 3.99 19.33 -30.27
C GLY A 435 2.51 19.50 -29.93
N ARG A 436 1.93 18.67 -29.03
CA ARG A 436 0.56 18.81 -28.53
C ARG A 436 0.49 18.61 -27.02
N ALA A 437 -0.46 19.26 -26.37
CA ALA A 437 -0.75 19.04 -24.97
C ALA A 437 -1.32 17.60 -24.73
N PRO A 438 -0.92 16.91 -23.67
CA PRO A 438 -1.52 15.64 -23.26
C PRO A 438 -3.01 15.80 -22.88
N THR A 439 -3.83 14.80 -23.17
CA THR A 439 -5.21 14.73 -22.67
C THR A 439 -5.23 14.44 -21.16
N VAL A 440 -6.38 14.59 -20.49
CA VAL A 440 -6.51 14.28 -19.05
C VAL A 440 -6.12 12.83 -18.76
N ASP A 441 -6.54 11.89 -19.61
CA ASP A 441 -6.23 10.46 -19.42
C ASP A 441 -4.74 10.15 -19.67
N GLU A 442 -4.10 10.84 -20.63
CA GLU A 442 -2.65 10.78 -20.83
C GLU A 442 -1.90 11.41 -19.62
N LEU A 443 -2.40 12.51 -19.07
CA LEU A 443 -1.85 13.12 -17.86
C LEU A 443 -1.94 12.17 -16.66
N ILE A 444 -3.07 11.48 -16.49
CA ILE A 444 -3.24 10.45 -15.45
C ILE A 444 -2.22 9.33 -15.65
N THR A 445 -2.07 8.82 -16.88
CA THR A 445 -1.10 7.77 -17.19
C THR A 445 0.34 8.21 -16.90
N LEU A 446 0.73 9.41 -17.33
CA LEU A 446 2.05 9.99 -17.08
C LEU A 446 2.31 10.15 -15.58
N TYR A 447 1.29 10.55 -14.85
CA TYR A 447 1.36 10.72 -13.43
C TYR A 447 1.52 9.37 -12.69
N GLU A 448 0.69 8.37 -13.03
CA GLU A 448 0.71 7.05 -12.39
C GLU A 448 1.95 6.24 -12.74
N SER A 449 2.32 6.18 -14.02
CA SER A 449 3.40 5.32 -14.51
C SER A 449 4.78 5.95 -14.32
N ASP A 450 4.91 7.24 -14.61
CA ASP A 450 6.20 7.95 -14.68
C ASP A 450 6.39 8.94 -13.53
N GLY A 451 5.35 9.21 -12.76
CA GLY A 451 5.37 10.14 -11.63
C GLY A 451 5.47 11.60 -12.05
N ILE A 452 5.09 11.94 -13.29
CA ILE A 452 5.15 13.30 -13.81
C ILE A 452 3.93 14.08 -13.34
N THR A 453 4.13 15.10 -12.54
CA THR A 453 3.03 15.94 -12.04
C THR A 453 2.54 16.93 -13.10
N PRO A 454 1.23 17.26 -13.15
CA PRO A 454 0.72 18.30 -14.03
C PRO A 454 1.36 19.67 -13.77
N GLU A 455 1.67 19.99 -12.50
CA GLU A 455 2.37 21.21 -12.13
C GLU A 455 3.74 21.31 -12.80
N TYR A 456 4.50 20.22 -12.82
CA TYR A 456 5.78 20.16 -13.52
C TYR A 456 5.63 20.37 -15.03
N LEU A 457 4.62 19.74 -15.65
CA LEU A 457 4.35 19.92 -17.08
C LEU A 457 3.90 21.34 -17.42
N LYS A 458 3.19 22.02 -16.52
CA LYS A 458 2.85 23.43 -16.64
C LYS A 458 4.09 24.32 -16.54
N GLU A 459 4.96 24.08 -15.57
CA GLU A 459 6.21 24.81 -15.36
C GLU A 459 7.11 24.79 -16.59
N ILE A 460 7.25 23.62 -17.22
CA ILE A 460 8.07 23.48 -18.44
C ILE A 460 7.31 23.79 -19.74
N ASN A 461 6.12 24.39 -19.65
CA ASN A 461 5.27 24.80 -20.77
C ASN A 461 4.87 23.65 -21.73
N VAL A 462 4.63 22.45 -21.24
CA VAL A 462 4.00 21.34 -21.97
C VAL A 462 2.49 21.46 -21.97
N ILE A 463 1.91 21.96 -20.87
CA ILE A 463 0.50 22.33 -20.73
C ILE A 463 0.39 23.77 -20.30
N SER A 464 -0.65 24.47 -20.75
CA SER A 464 -0.91 25.88 -20.39
C SER A 464 -1.54 25.99 -19.00
N ASP A 465 -2.40 25.03 -18.66
CA ASP A 465 -3.08 24.97 -17.36
C ASP A 465 -3.39 23.53 -16.94
N ILE A 466 -3.62 23.33 -15.64
CA ILE A 466 -3.98 22.02 -15.10
C ILE A 466 -5.49 21.86 -15.26
N PRO A 467 -5.98 20.79 -15.95
CA PRO A 467 -7.41 20.56 -16.06
C PRO A 467 -8.07 20.38 -14.69
N SER A 468 -9.12 21.13 -14.40
CA SER A 468 -9.85 21.10 -13.12
C SER A 468 -10.40 19.69 -12.78
N SER A 469 -10.69 18.88 -13.78
CA SER A 469 -11.14 17.50 -13.59
C SER A 469 -10.02 16.47 -13.30
N PHE A 470 -8.74 16.87 -13.36
CA PHE A 470 -7.62 15.93 -13.25
C PHE A 470 -7.62 15.19 -11.90
N TYR A 471 -7.57 15.92 -10.80
CA TYR A 471 -7.49 15.33 -9.46
C TYR A 471 -8.77 14.62 -9.04
N ALA A 472 -9.94 15.12 -9.47
CA ALA A 472 -11.22 14.46 -9.23
C ALA A 472 -11.28 13.08 -9.92
N LYS A 473 -10.99 13.00 -11.24
CA LYS A 473 -10.94 11.75 -11.99
C LYS A 473 -9.92 10.76 -11.42
N LEU A 474 -8.78 11.28 -11.02
CA LEU A 474 -7.71 10.48 -10.45
C LEU A 474 -8.14 9.85 -9.10
N SER A 475 -8.80 10.62 -8.24
CA SER A 475 -9.38 10.15 -6.98
C SER A 475 -10.45 9.07 -7.22
N ASP A 476 -11.33 9.28 -8.20
CA ASP A 476 -12.42 8.34 -8.51
C ASP A 476 -11.90 6.99 -9.05
N LEU A 477 -10.82 7.00 -9.84
CA LEU A 477 -10.16 5.78 -10.34
C LEU A 477 -9.66 4.86 -9.21
N HIS A 478 -9.23 5.45 -8.10
CA HIS A 478 -8.68 4.71 -6.96
C HIS A 478 -9.70 4.40 -5.86
N GLN A 479 -10.90 4.96 -5.93
CA GLN A 479 -12.00 4.70 -4.97
C GLN A 479 -12.98 3.61 -5.43
N SER A 480 -12.96 3.19 -6.71
CA SER A 480 -13.89 2.19 -7.22
C SER A 480 -13.49 0.78 -6.81
N ASP A 481 -14.00 0.31 -5.69
CA ASP A 481 -13.95 -1.10 -5.32
C ASP A 481 -15.03 -1.91 -6.05
N LYS A 482 -14.61 -3.05 -6.56
CA LYS A 482 -15.45 -3.98 -7.31
C LYS A 482 -16.50 -4.60 -6.37
N LYS A 483 -17.77 -4.37 -6.64
CA LYS A 483 -18.85 -5.22 -6.11
C LYS A 483 -18.63 -6.65 -6.62
N LYS A 484 -18.41 -7.60 -5.71
CA LYS A 484 -18.46 -9.02 -6.03
C LYS A 484 -19.92 -9.43 -6.14
N ASP A 485 -20.35 -9.88 -7.31
CA ASP A 485 -21.60 -10.60 -7.47
C ASP A 485 -21.52 -11.91 -6.68
N THR A 486 -22.30 -12.00 -5.61
CA THR A 486 -22.48 -13.24 -4.85
C THR A 486 -23.65 -14.00 -5.47
N GLU A 487 -23.38 -15.22 -5.97
CA GLU A 487 -24.42 -16.15 -6.39
C GLU A 487 -25.41 -16.38 -5.23
N GLN A 488 -26.69 -16.17 -5.48
CA GLN A 488 -27.74 -16.42 -4.51
C GLN A 488 -28.01 -17.94 -4.44
N LEU A 489 -27.50 -18.59 -3.40
CA LEU A 489 -27.82 -19.98 -3.11
C LEU A 489 -29.23 -20.09 -2.48
N PRO A 490 -29.93 -21.23 -2.67
CA PRO A 490 -31.28 -21.46 -2.14
C PRO A 490 -31.26 -21.76 -0.63
N LEU A 491 -30.84 -20.81 0.20
CA LEU A 491 -30.64 -20.98 1.65
C LEU A 491 -31.79 -20.33 2.48
N GLU A 492 -32.90 -19.95 1.85
CA GLU A 492 -34.03 -19.35 2.55
C GLU A 492 -34.65 -20.31 3.58
N ASN A 493 -34.98 -19.78 4.76
CA ASN A 493 -35.60 -20.53 5.88
C ASN A 493 -34.77 -21.68 6.47
N ILE A 494 -33.44 -21.68 6.32
CA ILE A 494 -32.56 -22.65 6.97
C ILE A 494 -32.04 -22.02 8.28
N SER A 495 -32.07 -22.80 9.37
CA SER A 495 -31.47 -22.38 10.65
C SER A 495 -29.93 -22.25 10.51
N GLU A 496 -29.35 -21.34 11.28
CA GLU A 496 -27.91 -21.20 11.35
C GLU A 496 -27.23 -22.50 11.77
N THR A 497 -26.06 -22.77 11.19
CA THR A 497 -25.25 -23.97 11.51
C THR A 497 -24.50 -23.76 12.81
N GLU A 498 -24.62 -24.67 13.77
CA GLU A 498 -23.80 -24.67 14.99
C GLU A 498 -22.33 -24.96 14.64
N MET A 499 -21.42 -24.01 14.92
CA MET A 499 -19.99 -24.10 14.59
C MET A 499 -19.23 -24.75 15.77
N LEU A 500 -19.03 -26.07 15.71
CA LEU A 500 -18.34 -26.85 16.75
C LEU A 500 -16.85 -26.51 16.84
N PHE A 501 -16.22 -26.08 15.74
CA PHE A 501 -14.81 -25.66 15.70
C PHE A 501 -14.50 -24.43 16.56
N TYR A 502 -15.50 -23.71 17.04
CA TYR A 502 -15.34 -22.63 18.03
C TYR A 502 -15.60 -23.08 19.47
N LYS A 503 -15.99 -24.30 19.68
CA LYS A 503 -16.32 -24.88 21.01
C LYS A 503 -15.34 -26.01 21.36
N ASP A 504 -15.82 -27.24 21.29
CA ASP A 504 -15.05 -28.44 21.66
C ASP A 504 -14.18 -28.96 20.52
N ASP A 505 -14.39 -28.48 19.32
CA ASP A 505 -13.68 -28.83 18.05
C ASP A 505 -13.47 -30.34 17.84
N PRO A 506 -14.51 -31.18 17.92
CA PRO A 506 -14.37 -32.61 17.76
C PRO A 506 -14.02 -32.95 16.31
N MET A 507 -13.00 -33.79 16.09
CA MET A 507 -12.61 -34.23 14.76
C MET A 507 -13.58 -35.29 14.18
N GLU A 508 -14.38 -35.95 15.01
CA GLU A 508 -15.46 -36.86 14.62
C GLU A 508 -16.75 -36.46 15.36
N PHE A 509 -17.86 -36.35 14.62
CA PHE A 509 -19.14 -35.93 15.18
C PHE A 509 -20.31 -36.44 14.34
N ASP A 510 -21.48 -36.49 14.92
CA ASP A 510 -22.74 -36.75 14.23
C ASP A 510 -23.48 -35.46 13.98
N ALA A 511 -24.11 -35.31 12.79
CA ALA A 511 -24.88 -34.14 12.41
C ALA A 511 -26.14 -34.55 11.63
N LYS A 512 -27.15 -33.67 11.64
CA LYS A 512 -28.38 -33.86 10.88
C LYS A 512 -28.32 -33.04 9.59
N VAL A 513 -28.67 -33.66 8.48
CA VAL A 513 -28.75 -32.98 7.17
C VAL A 513 -30.01 -32.10 7.11
N LEU A 514 -29.81 -30.80 7.06
CA LEU A 514 -30.89 -29.80 6.97
C LEU A 514 -31.36 -29.59 5.53
N LYS A 515 -30.41 -29.56 4.58
CA LYS A 515 -30.71 -29.33 3.16
C LYS A 515 -29.65 -29.96 2.27
N VAL A 516 -30.09 -30.33 1.08
CA VAL A 516 -29.21 -30.86 0.02
C VAL A 516 -29.58 -30.17 -1.28
N PHE A 517 -28.61 -29.73 -2.04
CA PHE A 517 -28.74 -29.20 -3.41
C PHE A 517 -27.46 -29.47 -4.20
N ASP A 518 -27.59 -29.96 -5.41
CA ASP A 518 -26.49 -30.41 -6.25
C ASP A 518 -25.52 -31.33 -5.48
N LYS A 519 -24.25 -30.98 -5.37
CA LYS A 519 -23.24 -31.64 -4.55
C LYS A 519 -23.05 -31.03 -3.16
N SER A 520 -23.97 -30.17 -2.73
CA SER A 520 -23.85 -29.39 -1.51
C SER A 520 -24.77 -29.90 -0.42
N VAL A 521 -24.26 -29.96 0.80
CA VAL A 521 -24.95 -30.41 2.00
C VAL A 521 -24.86 -29.37 3.08
N VAL A 522 -26.00 -29.02 3.68
CA VAL A 522 -26.09 -28.15 4.87
C VAL A 522 -26.40 -29.03 6.08
N LEU A 523 -25.63 -28.89 7.13
CA LEU A 523 -25.77 -29.61 8.39
C LEU A 523 -26.30 -28.67 9.50
N ASP A 524 -26.96 -29.27 10.53
CA ASP A 524 -27.37 -28.53 11.74
C ASP A 524 -26.17 -28.06 12.57
N ARG A 525 -25.07 -28.79 12.54
CA ARG A 525 -23.80 -28.52 13.21
C ARG A 525 -22.60 -29.02 12.43
N THR A 526 -21.45 -28.39 12.62
CA THR A 526 -20.23 -28.83 11.93
C THR A 526 -18.95 -28.44 12.67
N SER A 527 -17.95 -29.34 12.65
CA SER A 527 -16.54 -29.01 12.95
C SER A 527 -15.72 -28.68 11.71
N PHE A 528 -16.26 -28.84 10.49
CA PHE A 528 -15.54 -28.40 9.29
C PHE A 528 -15.44 -26.87 9.24
N TYR A 529 -14.22 -26.35 9.29
CA TYR A 529 -13.97 -24.92 9.12
C TYR A 529 -14.27 -24.49 7.69
N ALA A 530 -15.11 -23.49 7.55
CA ALA A 530 -15.43 -22.89 6.26
C ALA A 530 -14.38 -21.86 5.85
N ARG A 531 -14.07 -21.78 4.56
CA ARG A 531 -13.17 -20.78 3.99
C ARG A 531 -13.43 -19.38 4.54
N GLY A 532 -12.41 -18.77 5.13
CA GLY A 532 -12.56 -17.45 5.73
C GLY A 532 -11.25 -16.87 6.29
N GLY A 533 -11.08 -15.55 6.27
CA GLY A 533 -9.89 -14.88 6.80
C GLY A 533 -8.57 -15.34 6.15
N GLY A 534 -8.61 -15.81 4.90
CA GLY A 534 -7.46 -16.38 4.20
C GLY A 534 -7.05 -17.76 4.70
N GLN A 535 -7.83 -18.39 5.56
CA GLN A 535 -7.68 -19.81 5.91
C GLN A 535 -8.51 -20.66 4.95
N GLU A 536 -7.86 -21.65 4.33
CA GLU A 536 -8.52 -22.61 3.45
C GLU A 536 -9.42 -23.58 4.24
N PRO A 537 -10.46 -24.14 3.59
CA PRO A 537 -11.43 -24.98 4.27
C PRO A 537 -10.85 -26.35 4.65
N ASP A 538 -11.49 -26.96 5.61
CA ASP A 538 -11.18 -28.34 5.96
C ASP A 538 -11.66 -29.33 4.91
N HIS A 539 -10.95 -30.42 4.84
CA HIS A 539 -11.33 -31.63 4.14
C HIS A 539 -11.70 -32.72 5.14
N GLY A 540 -12.26 -33.80 4.64
CA GLY A 540 -12.63 -34.99 5.47
C GLY A 540 -13.74 -35.76 4.82
N THR A 541 -14.62 -36.41 5.63
CA THR A 541 -15.71 -37.22 5.11
C THR A 541 -17.05 -36.98 5.81
N ILE A 542 -18.15 -37.02 5.05
CA ILE A 542 -19.53 -37.06 5.53
C ILE A 542 -20.15 -38.35 5.03
N SER A 543 -20.49 -39.29 5.97
CA SER A 543 -20.97 -40.66 5.65
C SER A 543 -20.11 -41.42 4.62
N GLY A 544 -18.78 -41.20 4.66
CA GLY A 544 -17.81 -41.85 3.77
C GLY A 544 -17.55 -41.08 2.45
N SER A 545 -18.35 -40.07 2.09
CA SER A 545 -18.12 -39.20 0.93
C SER A 545 -17.15 -38.08 1.26
N GLN A 546 -16.24 -37.73 0.34
CA GLN A 546 -15.20 -36.72 0.58
C GLN A 546 -15.78 -35.33 0.61
N VAL A 547 -15.43 -34.53 1.63
CA VAL A 547 -15.66 -33.08 1.68
C VAL A 547 -14.51 -32.40 0.98
N VAL A 548 -14.78 -31.68 -0.12
CA VAL A 548 -13.79 -31.06 -0.98
C VAL A 548 -13.76 -29.54 -0.85
N ASP A 549 -14.83 -28.94 -0.36
CA ASP A 549 -14.89 -27.50 -0.07
C ASP A 549 -15.94 -27.22 1.01
N VAL A 550 -15.73 -26.16 1.79
CA VAL A 550 -16.66 -25.71 2.83
C VAL A 550 -16.75 -24.18 2.78
N ASN A 551 -17.96 -23.67 2.56
CA ASN A 551 -18.21 -22.25 2.39
C ASN A 551 -19.24 -21.73 3.40
N LYS A 552 -19.09 -20.47 3.82
CA LYS A 552 -19.99 -19.82 4.76
C LYS A 552 -20.86 -18.78 4.02
N HIS A 553 -22.18 -18.88 4.20
CA HIS A 553 -23.16 -17.95 3.66
C HIS A 553 -24.02 -17.42 4.82
N GLY A 554 -23.70 -16.23 5.32
CA GLY A 554 -24.29 -15.70 6.54
C GLY A 554 -24.01 -16.60 7.76
N GLY A 555 -25.06 -17.10 8.41
CA GLY A 555 -24.95 -18.07 9.53
C GLY A 555 -24.94 -19.56 9.10
N VAL A 556 -25.06 -19.87 7.79
CA VAL A 556 -25.18 -21.24 7.27
C VAL A 556 -23.87 -21.71 6.65
N ILE A 557 -23.44 -22.93 6.98
CA ILE A 557 -22.25 -23.56 6.39
C ILE A 557 -22.67 -24.62 5.38
N VAL A 558 -22.13 -24.50 4.18
CA VAL A 558 -22.37 -25.38 3.02
C VAL A 558 -21.14 -26.22 2.77
N HIS A 559 -21.30 -27.55 2.79
CA HIS A 559 -20.24 -28.51 2.51
C HIS A 559 -20.41 -29.06 1.09
N VAL A 560 -19.39 -28.95 0.27
CA VAL A 560 -19.35 -29.54 -1.07
C VAL A 560 -18.73 -30.94 -0.96
N ILE A 561 -19.46 -31.95 -1.39
CA ILE A 561 -19.02 -33.34 -1.26
C ILE A 561 -18.82 -34.00 -2.63
N ASP A 562 -17.85 -34.89 -2.70
CA ASP A 562 -17.63 -35.77 -3.84
C ASP A 562 -17.88 -37.22 -3.40
N GLY A 563 -18.91 -37.86 -3.99
CA GLY A 563 -19.39 -39.18 -3.64
C GLY A 563 -20.90 -39.27 -3.47
N ALA A 564 -21.36 -40.22 -2.65
CA ALA A 564 -22.79 -40.42 -2.39
C ALA A 564 -23.35 -39.24 -1.56
N ILE A 565 -24.43 -38.65 -2.01
CA ILE A 565 -25.09 -37.52 -1.35
C ILE A 565 -26.13 -38.04 -0.34
N PRO A 566 -26.05 -37.70 0.96
CA PRO A 566 -27.03 -38.09 1.95
C PRO A 566 -28.39 -37.41 1.69
N LYS A 567 -29.48 -37.98 2.22
CA LYS A 567 -30.79 -37.41 2.08
C LYS A 567 -31.05 -36.36 3.18
N GLN A 568 -31.88 -35.37 2.86
CA GLN A 568 -32.37 -34.44 3.85
C GLN A 568 -33.09 -35.17 5.00
N GLY A 569 -32.73 -34.82 6.24
CA GLY A 569 -33.25 -35.47 7.45
C GLY A 569 -32.37 -36.63 7.98
N ASP A 570 -31.42 -37.11 7.20
CA ASP A 570 -30.47 -38.15 7.64
C ASP A 570 -29.60 -37.65 8.79
N THR A 571 -29.22 -38.57 9.69
CA THR A 571 -28.11 -38.37 10.64
C THR A 571 -26.85 -38.94 10.02
N VAL A 572 -25.83 -38.12 9.84
CA VAL A 572 -24.59 -38.48 9.15
C VAL A 572 -23.39 -38.45 10.11
N LYS A 573 -22.49 -39.39 9.93
CA LYS A 573 -21.20 -39.36 10.61
C LYS A 573 -20.20 -38.51 9.83
N CYS A 574 -19.60 -37.58 10.51
CA CYS A 574 -18.66 -36.62 9.98
C CYS A 574 -17.28 -36.85 10.57
N LYS A 575 -16.24 -36.75 9.76
CA LYS A 575 -14.85 -36.83 10.19
C LYS A 575 -13.99 -35.82 9.46
N VAL A 576 -13.37 -34.92 10.21
CA VAL A 576 -12.43 -33.91 9.70
C VAL A 576 -11.05 -34.53 9.53
N ASP A 577 -10.32 -34.14 8.49
CA ASP A 577 -8.89 -34.46 8.33
C ASP A 577 -8.07 -33.68 9.39
N SER A 578 -7.73 -34.41 10.44
CA SER A 578 -7.04 -33.83 11.61
C SER A 578 -5.62 -33.35 11.31
N LEU A 579 -4.92 -34.01 10.35
CA LEU A 579 -3.56 -33.62 9.99
C LEU A 579 -3.57 -32.31 9.22
N ARG A 580 -4.44 -32.18 8.19
CA ARG A 580 -4.66 -30.95 7.44
C ARG A 580 -5.08 -29.81 8.37
N ARG A 581 -6.09 -30.03 9.24
CA ARG A 581 -6.55 -29.05 10.23
C ARG A 581 -5.39 -28.59 11.12
N SER A 582 -4.60 -29.51 11.67
CA SER A 582 -3.47 -29.20 12.54
C SER A 582 -2.44 -28.31 11.84
N ASN A 583 -2.07 -28.65 10.60
CA ASN A 583 -1.09 -27.89 9.84
C ASN A 583 -1.60 -26.47 9.50
N ILE A 584 -2.85 -26.34 9.02
CA ILE A 584 -3.47 -25.05 8.74
C ILE A 584 -3.56 -24.20 10.03
N THR A 585 -3.93 -24.79 11.15
CA THR A 585 -4.00 -24.12 12.47
C THR A 585 -2.63 -23.58 12.89
N LYS A 586 -1.54 -24.35 12.71
CA LYS A 586 -0.16 -23.91 12.96
C LYS A 586 0.23 -22.77 12.03
N ASN A 587 -0.06 -22.88 10.73
CA ASN A 587 0.20 -21.83 9.75
C ASN A 587 -0.59 -20.54 10.07
N HIS A 588 -1.82 -20.66 10.60
CA HIS A 588 -2.61 -19.49 10.98
C HIS A 588 -2.02 -18.77 12.19
N THR A 589 -1.68 -19.50 13.24
CA THR A 589 -1.03 -18.89 14.41
C THR A 589 0.34 -18.31 14.05
N SER A 590 1.09 -18.98 13.15
CA SER A 590 2.35 -18.46 12.62
C SER A 590 2.17 -17.13 11.85
N THR A 591 1.03 -16.92 11.18
CA THR A 591 0.71 -15.65 10.50
C THR A 591 0.65 -14.50 11.51
N HIS A 592 -0.06 -14.68 12.64
CA HIS A 592 -0.12 -13.69 13.72
C HIS A 592 1.26 -13.41 14.32
N ILE A 593 2.02 -14.47 14.61
CA ILE A 593 3.38 -14.34 15.15
C ILE A 593 4.27 -13.57 14.19
N LEU A 594 4.24 -13.89 12.89
CA LEU A 594 5.05 -13.21 11.88
C LEU A 594 4.63 -11.76 11.67
N ASN A 595 3.33 -11.45 11.69
CA ASN A 595 2.81 -10.09 11.55
C ASN A 595 3.34 -9.18 12.67
N SER A 596 3.20 -9.61 13.92
CA SER A 596 3.71 -8.86 15.06
C SER A 596 5.24 -8.84 15.13
N SER A 597 5.93 -9.93 14.74
CA SER A 597 7.40 -9.94 14.61
C SER A 597 7.88 -8.93 13.57
N ALA A 598 7.24 -8.89 12.40
CA ALA A 598 7.57 -7.92 11.36
C ALA A 598 7.34 -6.47 11.82
N ARG A 599 6.25 -6.22 12.56
CA ARG A 599 5.97 -4.91 13.15
C ARG A 599 7.05 -4.51 14.15
N GLY A 600 7.48 -5.42 15.00
CA GLY A 600 8.54 -5.17 15.98
C GLY A 600 9.92 -4.91 15.37
N VAL A 601 10.23 -5.51 14.22
CA VAL A 601 11.54 -5.37 13.54
C VAL A 601 11.56 -4.19 12.57
N LEU A 602 10.47 -3.95 11.84
CA LEU A 602 10.45 -3.01 10.71
C LEU A 602 9.85 -1.66 11.06
N GLY A 603 8.89 -1.61 11.99
CA GLY A 603 8.21 -0.38 12.40
C GLY A 603 6.69 -0.53 12.52
N SER A 604 6.06 0.44 13.18
CA SER A 604 4.63 0.38 13.50
C SER A 604 3.69 0.52 12.29
N TRP A 605 4.20 0.92 11.14
CA TRP A 605 3.45 0.97 9.86
C TRP A 605 3.17 -0.40 9.24
N ILE A 606 3.64 -1.49 9.87
CA ILE A 606 3.35 -2.85 9.40
C ILE A 606 1.92 -3.24 9.75
N TRP A 607 1.15 -3.55 8.73
CA TRP A 607 -0.21 -4.08 8.81
C TRP A 607 -0.34 -5.26 7.86
N GLN A 608 -1.17 -6.23 8.23
CA GLN A 608 -1.54 -7.30 7.32
C GLN A 608 -2.39 -6.71 6.18
N HIS A 609 -1.89 -6.83 4.95
CA HIS A 609 -2.64 -6.47 3.75
C HIS A 609 -3.51 -7.63 3.26
N SER A 610 -2.96 -8.83 3.24
CA SER A 610 -3.68 -10.09 2.99
C SER A 610 -2.93 -11.27 3.59
N ALA A 611 -3.60 -12.41 3.71
CA ALA A 611 -2.97 -13.65 4.14
C ALA A 611 -3.65 -14.86 3.48
N PHE A 612 -2.90 -15.98 3.39
CA PHE A 612 -3.38 -17.25 2.88
C PHE A 612 -2.72 -18.38 3.68
N LYS A 613 -3.50 -19.38 4.09
CA LYS A 613 -3.03 -20.48 4.92
C LYS A 613 -3.59 -21.79 4.35
N GLU A 614 -2.69 -22.62 3.83
CA GLU A 614 -2.92 -24.00 3.40
C GLU A 614 -2.18 -24.95 4.36
N ASP A 615 -2.28 -26.25 4.20
CA ASP A 615 -1.64 -27.21 5.08
C ASP A 615 -0.13 -27.37 4.83
N ASP A 616 0.32 -27.19 3.59
CA ASP A 616 1.72 -27.33 3.17
C ASP A 616 2.49 -25.98 3.11
N HIS A 617 1.79 -24.85 3.00
CA HIS A 617 2.39 -23.53 2.92
C HIS A 617 1.45 -22.41 3.40
N ALA A 618 2.03 -21.26 3.66
CA ALA A 618 1.27 -20.04 3.95
C ALA A 618 1.97 -18.80 3.42
N ARG A 619 1.21 -17.73 3.29
CA ARG A 619 1.73 -16.40 2.93
C ARG A 619 1.10 -15.31 3.77
N LEU A 620 1.90 -14.30 4.07
CA LEU A 620 1.49 -13.06 4.71
C LEU A 620 1.96 -11.89 3.87
N ASP A 621 1.04 -11.04 3.44
CA ASP A 621 1.34 -9.79 2.76
C ASP A 621 1.26 -8.66 3.77
N ILE A 622 2.35 -7.93 3.96
CA ILE A 622 2.46 -6.83 4.91
C ILE A 622 2.68 -5.50 4.19
N THR A 623 2.17 -4.43 4.78
CA THR A 623 2.48 -3.08 4.32
C THR A 623 3.93 -2.74 4.62
N HIS A 624 4.74 -2.44 3.60
CA HIS A 624 6.12 -1.99 3.77
C HIS A 624 6.60 -1.23 2.53
N HIS A 625 7.35 -0.17 2.75
CA HIS A 625 7.77 0.76 1.70
C HIS A 625 8.81 0.20 0.71
N SER A 626 9.59 -0.85 1.07
CA SER A 626 10.68 -1.40 0.25
C SER A 626 10.74 -2.93 0.34
N SER A 627 11.55 -3.56 -0.53
CA SER A 627 11.88 -4.98 -0.39
C SER A 627 12.65 -5.21 0.91
N LEU A 628 12.44 -6.36 1.54
CA LEU A 628 13.18 -6.74 2.74
C LEU A 628 14.60 -7.17 2.38
N THR A 629 15.55 -6.80 3.21
CA THR A 629 16.92 -7.33 3.16
C THR A 629 16.98 -8.71 3.82
N ASP A 630 17.96 -9.52 3.47
CA ASP A 630 18.17 -10.84 4.08
C ASP A 630 18.29 -10.75 5.61
N LYS A 631 18.92 -9.67 6.11
CA LYS A 631 19.06 -9.42 7.54
C LYS A 631 17.69 -9.17 8.20
N GLN A 632 16.85 -8.33 7.60
CA GLN A 632 15.50 -8.08 8.12
C GLN A 632 14.66 -9.35 8.14
N VAL A 633 14.72 -10.17 7.08
CA VAL A 633 14.03 -11.47 7.03
C VAL A 633 14.50 -12.39 8.16
N GLN A 634 15.82 -12.46 8.37
CA GLN A 634 16.40 -13.27 9.45
C GLN A 634 16.00 -12.75 10.83
N ASP A 635 15.98 -11.43 11.03
CA ASP A 635 15.59 -10.81 12.31
C ASP A 635 14.11 -11.08 12.61
N ILE A 636 13.23 -10.98 11.62
CA ILE A 636 11.79 -11.31 11.76
C ILE A 636 11.63 -12.80 12.14
N GLU A 637 12.31 -13.70 11.43
CA GLU A 637 12.27 -15.15 11.69
C GLU A 637 12.81 -15.49 13.09
N ASN A 638 13.89 -14.83 13.50
CA ASN A 638 14.47 -15.00 14.83
C ASN A 638 13.51 -14.56 15.94
N VAL A 639 12.84 -13.41 15.79
CA VAL A 639 11.83 -12.93 16.74
C VAL A 639 10.66 -13.90 16.78
N ALA A 640 10.14 -14.33 15.63
CA ALA A 640 9.04 -15.27 15.54
C ALA A 640 9.33 -16.59 16.26
N ASN A 641 10.50 -17.19 16.01
CA ASN A 641 10.88 -18.44 16.66
C ASN A 641 11.21 -18.29 18.16
N LYS A 642 11.64 -17.11 18.62
CA LYS A 642 11.73 -16.82 20.05
C LYS A 642 10.37 -16.83 20.75
N ILE A 643 9.32 -16.33 20.08
CA ILE A 643 7.94 -16.35 20.59
C ILE A 643 7.42 -17.80 20.63
N VAL A 644 7.69 -18.60 19.58
CA VAL A 644 7.37 -20.03 19.60
C VAL A 644 8.03 -20.73 20.79
N ALA A 645 9.30 -20.47 21.04
CA ALA A 645 10.06 -21.09 22.13
C ALA A 645 9.62 -20.65 23.54
N LYS A 646 9.02 -19.45 23.68
CA LYS A 646 8.52 -18.94 24.96
C LYS A 646 7.28 -19.68 25.48
N ASP A 647 6.62 -20.49 24.66
CA ASP A 647 5.42 -21.27 25.03
C ASP A 647 4.27 -20.39 25.58
N MET A 648 4.02 -19.27 24.93
CA MET A 648 3.02 -18.28 25.34
C MET A 648 1.60 -18.79 25.12
N THR A 649 0.66 -18.37 25.94
CA THR A 649 -0.75 -18.74 25.83
C THR A 649 -1.39 -17.99 24.65
N VAL A 650 -2.15 -18.71 23.83
CA VAL A 650 -3.03 -18.15 22.81
C VAL A 650 -4.45 -18.17 23.34
N SER A 651 -4.98 -17.04 23.76
CA SER A 651 -6.33 -16.91 24.30
C SER A 651 -7.31 -16.44 23.22
N ILE A 652 -8.55 -16.88 23.34
CA ILE A 652 -9.64 -16.56 22.42
C ILE A 652 -10.82 -16.12 23.25
N GLU A 653 -11.25 -14.87 23.05
CA GLU A 653 -12.35 -14.28 23.79
C GLU A 653 -13.30 -13.53 22.84
N ASN A 654 -14.58 -13.51 23.16
CA ASN A 654 -15.56 -12.73 22.42
C ASN A 654 -15.88 -11.45 23.19
N TYR A 655 -15.81 -10.32 22.51
CA TYR A 655 -16.13 -9.00 23.03
C TYR A 655 -17.24 -8.35 22.23
N ASP A 656 -18.03 -7.49 22.85
CA ASP A 656 -18.70 -6.43 22.12
C ASP A 656 -17.68 -5.55 21.41
N ARG A 657 -17.99 -5.10 20.17
CA ARG A 657 -17.04 -4.38 19.32
C ARG A 657 -16.48 -3.13 19.99
N GLY A 658 -17.37 -2.30 20.56
CA GLY A 658 -16.93 -1.07 21.24
C GLY A 658 -15.98 -1.36 22.41
N THR A 659 -16.26 -2.41 23.17
CA THR A 659 -15.37 -2.87 24.25
C THR A 659 -14.03 -3.35 23.73
N ALA A 660 -14.01 -4.10 22.60
CA ALA A 660 -12.76 -4.55 21.99
C ALA A 660 -11.92 -3.37 21.47
N GLU A 661 -12.55 -2.40 20.80
CA GLU A 661 -11.91 -1.19 20.28
C GLU A 661 -11.34 -0.32 21.41
N GLN A 662 -12.10 -0.14 22.52
CA GLN A 662 -11.61 0.60 23.69
C GLN A 662 -10.44 -0.08 24.38
N LYS A 663 -10.49 -1.43 24.52
CA LYS A 663 -9.47 -2.20 25.25
C LYS A 663 -8.18 -2.36 24.45
N TYR A 664 -8.29 -2.60 23.15
CA TYR A 664 -7.17 -3.02 22.31
C TYR A 664 -6.81 -2.01 21.20
N GLY A 665 -7.64 -1.00 20.98
CA GLY A 665 -7.50 -0.07 19.86
C GLY A 665 -7.77 -0.72 18.51
N PHE A 666 -7.53 0.02 17.43
CA PHE A 666 -7.84 -0.40 16.07
C PHE A 666 -6.84 -1.38 15.45
N LYS A 667 -5.73 -1.68 16.15
CA LYS A 667 -4.76 -2.70 15.72
C LYS A 667 -5.36 -4.11 15.60
N ILE A 668 -6.55 -4.33 16.18
CA ILE A 668 -7.28 -5.61 16.03
C ILE A 668 -7.72 -5.88 14.60
N TYR A 669 -7.88 -4.88 13.75
CA TYR A 669 -8.35 -5.02 12.37
C TYR A 669 -7.18 -5.30 11.40
N GLN A 670 -6.50 -6.45 11.56
CA GLN A 670 -5.40 -6.85 10.67
C GLN A 670 -5.89 -7.57 9.41
N GLY A 671 -6.94 -8.35 9.51
CA GLY A 671 -7.46 -9.16 8.41
C GLY A 671 -8.61 -8.54 7.60
N GLY A 672 -8.90 -7.24 7.82
CA GLY A 672 -10.04 -6.54 7.22
C GLY A 672 -11.27 -6.45 8.12
N VAL A 673 -12.40 -6.08 7.53
CA VAL A 673 -13.66 -5.82 8.24
C VAL A 673 -14.22 -7.08 8.91
N VAL A 674 -14.69 -6.95 10.14
CA VAL A 674 -15.41 -7.99 10.87
C VAL A 674 -16.90 -7.64 10.89
N PRO A 675 -17.74 -8.26 10.04
CA PRO A 675 -19.14 -7.85 9.83
C PRO A 675 -20.11 -8.45 10.89
N VAL A 676 -19.67 -8.57 12.14
CA VAL A 676 -20.46 -9.12 13.24
C VAL A 676 -20.40 -8.21 14.47
N LYS A 677 -21.47 -8.17 15.27
CA LYS A 677 -21.56 -7.34 16.47
C LYS A 677 -20.62 -7.81 17.58
N SER A 678 -20.48 -9.11 17.74
CA SER A 678 -19.54 -9.73 18.70
C SER A 678 -18.24 -10.09 17.99
N VAL A 679 -17.15 -9.47 18.38
CA VAL A 679 -15.83 -9.65 17.76
C VAL A 679 -15.05 -10.73 18.52
N ARG A 680 -14.62 -11.77 17.81
CA ARG A 680 -13.74 -12.82 18.34
C ARG A 680 -12.30 -12.33 18.31
N ILE A 681 -11.74 -12.09 19.49
CA ILE A 681 -10.36 -11.62 19.66
C ILE A 681 -9.47 -12.82 19.97
N VAL A 682 -8.41 -12.94 19.16
CA VAL A 682 -7.31 -13.88 19.39
C VAL A 682 -6.12 -13.08 19.90
N SER A 683 -5.59 -13.42 21.05
CA SER A 683 -4.43 -12.73 21.64
C SER A 683 -3.33 -13.71 22.02
N ILE A 684 -2.09 -13.33 21.73
CA ILE A 684 -0.87 -13.99 22.17
C ILE A 684 -0.27 -13.08 23.22
N GLU A 685 -0.49 -13.40 24.47
CA GLU A 685 0.01 -12.82 25.72
C GLU A 685 1.02 -11.65 25.54
N ASP A 686 0.57 -10.38 25.64
CA ASP A 686 1.38 -9.14 25.46
C ASP A 686 2.18 -9.02 24.15
N PHE A 687 1.95 -9.91 23.18
CA PHE A 687 2.68 -9.91 21.93
C PHE A 687 1.84 -9.55 20.70
N ASP A 688 0.64 -10.16 20.57
CA ASP A 688 -0.27 -9.92 19.44
C ASP A 688 -1.73 -9.93 19.89
N VAL A 689 -2.56 -9.12 19.21
CA VAL A 689 -4.01 -9.13 19.41
C VAL A 689 -4.70 -8.78 18.09
N GLU A 690 -5.54 -9.70 17.60
CA GLU A 690 -6.25 -9.52 16.34
C GLU A 690 -7.69 -10.02 16.41
N ALA A 691 -8.59 -9.36 15.68
CA ALA A 691 -9.94 -9.87 15.43
C ALA A 691 -9.85 -10.95 14.36
N CYS A 692 -9.98 -12.20 14.76
CA CYS A 692 -9.75 -13.34 13.89
C CYS A 692 -10.78 -14.46 14.09
N GLY A 693 -11.33 -14.96 12.96
CA GLY A 693 -12.27 -16.07 12.91
C GLY A 693 -11.62 -17.43 12.70
N GLY A 694 -10.29 -17.51 12.57
CA GLY A 694 -9.58 -18.75 12.23
C GLY A 694 -9.38 -19.70 13.41
N THR A 695 -8.82 -20.87 13.10
CA THR A 695 -8.40 -21.85 14.11
C THR A 695 -6.98 -21.57 14.57
N HIS A 696 -6.73 -21.70 15.88
CA HIS A 696 -5.41 -21.42 16.49
C HIS A 696 -4.99 -22.49 17.46
N VAL A 697 -3.68 -22.66 17.62
CA VAL A 697 -3.10 -23.50 18.68
C VAL A 697 -3.36 -22.87 20.04
N LYS A 698 -3.33 -23.66 21.11
CA LYS A 698 -3.51 -23.15 22.47
C LYS A 698 -2.26 -22.50 23.04
N LYS A 699 -1.09 -22.92 22.57
CA LYS A 699 0.21 -22.38 22.98
C LYS A 699 1.14 -22.21 21.80
N THR A 700 1.95 -21.16 21.79
CA THR A 700 2.86 -20.86 20.68
C THR A 700 3.86 -21.97 20.40
N LYS A 701 4.26 -22.75 21.40
CA LYS A 701 5.17 -23.91 21.23
C LYS A 701 4.62 -25.02 20.32
N GLU A 702 3.29 -25.15 20.24
CA GLU A 702 2.66 -26.13 19.34
C GLU A 702 2.90 -25.83 17.85
N VAL A 703 3.29 -24.63 17.51
CA VAL A 703 3.72 -24.23 16.17
C VAL A 703 5.04 -24.92 15.79
N GLU A 704 5.89 -25.24 16.76
CA GLU A 704 7.18 -25.93 16.67
C GLU A 704 8.30 -25.13 16.02
N LEU A 705 8.15 -24.71 14.77
CA LEU A 705 9.13 -23.93 14.01
C LEU A 705 8.42 -23.11 12.93
N ILE A 706 8.90 -21.89 12.69
CA ILE A 706 8.49 -21.03 11.55
C ILE A 706 9.70 -20.80 10.67
N LYS A 707 9.54 -21.02 9.35
CA LYS A 707 10.57 -20.74 8.36
C LYS A 707 10.04 -19.88 7.22
N ILE A 708 10.60 -18.71 7.04
CA ILE A 708 10.33 -17.87 5.86
C ILE A 708 11.09 -18.46 4.68
N THR A 709 10.36 -18.89 3.65
CA THR A 709 10.93 -19.55 2.47
C THR A 709 11.28 -18.56 1.37
N LYS A 710 10.51 -17.46 1.27
CA LYS A 710 10.71 -16.44 0.23
C LYS A 710 10.08 -15.12 0.63
N THR A 711 10.68 -14.03 0.16
CA THR A 711 10.09 -12.69 0.23
C THR A 711 10.05 -12.06 -1.15
N LYS A 712 9.00 -11.31 -1.42
CA LYS A 712 8.82 -10.61 -2.71
C LYS A 712 7.98 -9.36 -2.52
N ARG A 713 8.42 -8.24 -3.07
CA ARG A 713 7.55 -7.07 -3.24
C ARG A 713 6.52 -7.38 -4.32
N ILE A 714 5.24 -7.43 -3.98
CA ILE A 714 4.15 -7.80 -4.90
C ILE A 714 3.51 -6.60 -5.56
N GLN A 715 3.50 -5.48 -4.84
CA GLN A 715 3.11 -4.18 -5.36
C GLN A 715 3.82 -3.07 -4.58
N ASP A 716 3.65 -1.84 -4.98
CA ASP A 716 4.21 -0.72 -4.24
C ASP A 716 3.54 -0.62 -2.87
N GLY A 717 4.36 -0.51 -1.82
CA GLY A 717 3.89 -0.49 -0.43
C GLY A 717 3.50 -1.84 0.17
N VAL A 718 3.65 -2.98 -0.55
CA VAL A 718 3.29 -4.31 -0.02
C VAL A 718 4.36 -5.36 -0.33
N VAL A 719 4.79 -6.05 0.70
CA VAL A 719 5.76 -7.16 0.64
C VAL A 719 5.09 -8.45 1.10
N ARG A 720 5.30 -9.52 0.33
CA ARG A 720 4.86 -10.87 0.63
C ARG A 720 5.95 -11.64 1.34
N LEU A 721 5.59 -12.31 2.42
CA LEU A 721 6.37 -13.35 3.07
C LEU A 721 5.68 -14.70 2.78
N GLU A 722 6.35 -15.60 2.08
CA GLU A 722 5.95 -16.99 1.94
C GLU A 722 6.67 -17.78 3.04
N PHE A 723 5.95 -18.65 3.73
CA PHE A 723 6.50 -19.39 4.87
C PHE A 723 5.83 -20.73 5.08
N VAL A 724 6.50 -21.56 5.87
CA VAL A 724 6.00 -22.85 6.36
C VAL A 724 6.16 -22.93 7.87
N SER A 725 5.34 -23.74 8.55
CA SER A 725 5.45 -23.97 9.98
C SER A 725 5.37 -25.44 10.36
N GLY A 726 5.68 -25.75 11.61
CA GLY A 726 5.59 -27.09 12.17
C GLY A 726 6.49 -28.14 11.52
N PRO A 727 5.98 -29.36 11.29
CA PRO A 727 6.75 -30.45 10.65
C PRO A 727 7.27 -30.07 9.27
N THR A 728 6.46 -29.34 8.46
CA THR A 728 6.84 -28.89 7.11
C THR A 728 8.05 -27.94 7.17
N ALA A 729 8.11 -27.04 8.16
CA ALA A 729 9.26 -26.16 8.35
C ALA A 729 10.54 -26.93 8.70
N LYS A 730 10.43 -27.95 9.57
CA LYS A 730 11.57 -28.78 9.94
C LYS A 730 12.13 -29.56 8.75
N GLU A 731 11.25 -30.13 7.93
CA GLU A 731 11.66 -30.84 6.73
C GLU A 731 12.31 -29.88 5.71
N TYR A 732 11.73 -28.69 5.52
CA TYR A 732 12.29 -27.67 4.63
C TYR A 732 13.71 -27.24 5.07
N VAL A 733 13.93 -27.00 6.36
CA VAL A 733 15.26 -26.64 6.89
C VAL A 733 16.26 -27.79 6.64
N LYS A 734 15.87 -29.02 6.93
CA LYS A 734 16.72 -30.20 6.69
C LYS A 734 17.10 -30.35 5.21
N GLN A 735 16.16 -30.14 4.30
CA GLN A 735 16.45 -30.17 2.86
C GLN A 735 17.39 -29.05 2.43
N GLN A 736 17.20 -27.83 2.95
CA GLN A 736 18.11 -26.70 2.70
C GLN A 736 19.54 -26.98 3.19
N GLU A 737 19.70 -27.62 4.34
CA GLU A 737 21.00 -28.04 4.87
C GLU A 737 21.69 -29.06 3.95
N ILE A 738 20.92 -30.05 3.46
CA ILE A 738 21.44 -31.07 2.53
C ILE A 738 21.86 -30.41 1.20
N GLU A 739 21.04 -29.54 0.64
CA GLU A 739 21.38 -28.83 -0.61
C GLU A 739 22.58 -27.91 -0.44
N HIS A 740 22.67 -27.23 0.68
CA HIS A 740 23.80 -26.35 0.99
C HIS A 740 25.11 -27.16 1.12
N ALA A 741 25.05 -28.28 1.83
CA ALA A 741 26.20 -29.19 1.95
C ALA A 741 26.66 -29.72 0.57
N LYS A 742 25.67 -30.10 -0.27
CA LYS A 742 25.94 -30.55 -1.65
C LYS A 742 26.61 -29.45 -2.49
N ARG A 743 26.09 -28.21 -2.45
CA ARG A 743 26.70 -27.07 -3.16
C ARG A 743 28.13 -26.77 -2.70
N ILE A 744 28.40 -26.86 -1.40
CA ILE A 744 29.74 -26.69 -0.86
C ILE A 744 30.67 -27.80 -1.41
N GLN A 745 30.20 -29.05 -1.44
CA GLN A 745 30.96 -30.16 -1.96
C GLN A 745 31.28 -30.02 -3.46
N GLU A 746 30.27 -29.63 -4.25
CA GLU A 746 30.42 -29.36 -5.68
C GLU A 746 31.41 -28.20 -5.93
N LYS A 747 31.33 -27.14 -5.14
CA LYS A 747 32.26 -26.01 -5.24
C LYS A 747 33.70 -26.44 -4.92
N LYS A 748 33.90 -27.21 -3.84
CA LYS A 748 35.23 -27.75 -3.48
C LYS A 748 35.77 -28.66 -4.56
N GLN A 749 34.94 -29.53 -5.16
CA GLN A 749 35.37 -30.39 -6.27
C GLN A 749 35.78 -29.59 -7.50
N LYS A 750 35.05 -28.51 -7.80
CA LYS A 750 35.38 -27.61 -8.92
C LYS A 750 36.70 -26.90 -8.67
N GLU A 751 36.88 -26.32 -7.50
CA GLU A 751 38.12 -25.64 -7.11
C GLU A 751 39.34 -26.59 -7.15
N TYR A 752 39.15 -27.85 -6.71
CA TYR A 752 40.20 -28.87 -6.78
C TYR A 752 40.60 -29.22 -8.23
N LYS A 753 39.58 -29.37 -9.13
CA LYS A 753 39.82 -29.63 -10.56
C LYS A 753 40.50 -28.43 -11.25
N ASP A 754 40.07 -27.22 -10.92
CA ASP A 754 40.67 -26.01 -11.48
C ASP A 754 42.10 -25.84 -11.02
N LYS A 755 42.42 -26.18 -9.76
CA LYS A 755 43.78 -26.18 -9.23
C LYS A 755 44.69 -27.21 -9.92
N GLN A 756 44.19 -28.43 -10.11
CA GLN A 756 44.95 -29.46 -10.84
C GLN A 756 45.29 -29.04 -12.28
N ARG A 757 44.29 -28.45 -12.98
CA ARG A 757 44.49 -27.90 -14.32
C ARG A 757 45.57 -26.81 -14.37
N GLU A 758 45.58 -25.93 -13.36
CA GLU A 758 46.56 -24.84 -13.31
C GLU A 758 47.99 -25.38 -13.02
N GLU A 759 48.10 -26.39 -12.15
CA GLU A 759 49.37 -27.09 -11.89
C GLU A 759 49.92 -27.81 -13.14
N GLU A 760 49.02 -28.48 -13.90
CA GLU A 760 49.41 -29.11 -15.19
C GLU A 760 49.87 -28.08 -16.22
N LYS A 761 49.19 -26.99 -16.36
CA LYS A 761 49.61 -25.86 -17.22
C LYS A 761 50.93 -25.27 -16.79
N GLN A 762 51.18 -25.14 -15.50
CA GLN A 762 52.47 -24.61 -14.99
C GLN A 762 53.62 -25.57 -15.30
N LYS A 763 53.42 -26.88 -15.10
CA LYS A 763 54.39 -27.92 -15.49
C LYS A 763 54.69 -27.88 -16.99
N ALA A 764 53.66 -27.72 -17.80
CA ALA A 764 53.81 -27.59 -19.26
C ALA A 764 54.61 -26.32 -19.64
N LYS A 765 54.33 -25.19 -19.01
CA LYS A 765 55.09 -23.94 -19.23
C LYS A 765 56.59 -24.05 -18.94
N GLU A 766 56.96 -24.80 -17.89
CA GLU A 766 58.34 -25.02 -17.50
C GLU A 766 59.04 -25.99 -18.46
N LYS A 767 58.36 -27.02 -18.92
CA LYS A 767 58.89 -28.04 -19.78
C LYS A 767 59.07 -27.59 -21.25
N ILE A 768 58.15 -26.76 -21.76
CA ILE A 768 58.18 -26.31 -23.16
C ILE A 768 59.51 -25.66 -23.59
N PRO A 769 60.12 -24.70 -22.87
CA PRO A 769 61.40 -24.08 -23.29
C PRO A 769 62.53 -25.08 -23.42
N VAL A 770 62.67 -26.01 -22.48
CA VAL A 770 63.74 -27.03 -22.48
C VAL A 770 63.55 -27.96 -23.69
N LEU A 771 62.31 -28.40 -23.96
CA LEU A 771 62.08 -29.26 -25.11
C LEU A 771 62.28 -28.53 -26.45
N LEU A 772 61.91 -27.23 -26.51
CA LEU A 772 62.19 -26.44 -27.73
C LEU A 772 63.67 -26.38 -28.09
N GLU A 773 64.55 -26.14 -27.12
CA GLU A 773 66.01 -26.12 -27.35
C GLU A 773 66.51 -27.49 -27.78
N GLN A 774 66.11 -28.58 -27.13
CA GLN A 774 66.53 -29.94 -27.46
C GLN A 774 66.07 -30.36 -28.86
N VAL A 775 64.79 -30.09 -29.19
CA VAL A 775 64.20 -30.45 -30.50
C VAL A 775 64.81 -29.61 -31.64
N ALA A 776 65.06 -28.32 -31.41
CA ALA A 776 65.68 -27.45 -32.41
C ALA A 776 67.19 -27.85 -32.72
N ALA A 777 67.88 -28.27 -31.67
CA ALA A 777 69.26 -28.68 -31.78
C ALA A 777 69.49 -30.09 -32.42
N GLN A 778 68.38 -30.87 -32.56
CA GLN A 778 68.50 -32.22 -33.08
C GLN A 778 68.87 -32.25 -34.58
N SER A 779 69.95 -32.90 -34.93
CA SER A 779 70.51 -32.99 -36.30
C SER A 779 70.24 -34.34 -37.01
N ASN A 780 69.73 -35.33 -36.28
CA ASN A 780 69.40 -36.67 -36.76
C ASN A 780 67.98 -37.08 -36.36
N ASN A 781 67.40 -38.06 -37.02
CA ASN A 781 66.14 -38.64 -36.59
C ASN A 781 66.22 -39.18 -35.17
N GLY A 782 65.24 -38.98 -34.36
CA GLY A 782 65.22 -39.41 -32.95
C GLY A 782 63.94 -39.11 -32.21
N ILE A 783 63.86 -39.52 -30.96
CA ILE A 783 62.71 -39.21 -30.05
C ILE A 783 63.25 -38.48 -28.83
N ILE A 784 62.70 -37.38 -28.54
CA ILE A 784 62.92 -36.58 -27.32
C ILE A 784 61.61 -36.46 -26.56
N ASP A 785 61.56 -37.01 -25.37
CA ASP A 785 60.38 -36.93 -24.45
C ASP A 785 59.03 -37.24 -25.20
N GLU A 786 59.00 -38.37 -25.94
CA GLU A 786 57.89 -38.83 -26.75
C GLU A 786 57.50 -37.92 -27.96
N ILE A 787 58.39 -36.97 -28.30
CA ILE A 787 58.29 -36.18 -29.49
C ILE A 787 59.18 -36.83 -30.53
N GLU A 788 58.62 -37.40 -31.58
CA GLU A 788 59.39 -37.98 -32.69
C GLU A 788 59.80 -36.86 -33.61
N ILE A 789 61.08 -36.83 -33.87
CA ILE A 789 61.79 -35.83 -34.75
C ILE A 789 62.29 -36.52 -35.96
N ASN A 790 61.88 -36.02 -37.10
CA ASN A 790 62.42 -36.47 -38.44
C ASN A 790 63.10 -35.29 -39.11
N VAL A 791 64.34 -35.51 -39.45
CA VAL A 791 65.29 -34.54 -40.05
C VAL A 791 65.48 -34.86 -41.55
N ASN A 792 64.67 -34.13 -42.37
CA ASN A 792 64.72 -34.14 -43.81
C ASN A 792 64.95 -32.71 -44.33
N SER A 793 64.68 -32.45 -45.61
CA SER A 793 64.70 -31.09 -46.15
C SER A 793 63.67 -30.12 -45.38
N ILE A 794 62.68 -30.68 -44.77
CA ILE A 794 61.79 -30.04 -43.84
C ILE A 794 61.81 -30.86 -42.52
N LYS A 795 62.20 -30.24 -41.43
CA LYS A 795 62.19 -30.91 -40.15
C LYS A 795 60.82 -31.08 -39.67
N SER A 796 60.46 -32.22 -39.13
CA SER A 796 59.08 -32.45 -38.59
C SER A 796 59.15 -33.07 -37.21
N CYS A 797 58.16 -32.65 -36.40
CA CYS A 797 57.92 -33.17 -35.01
C CYS A 797 56.54 -33.70 -34.91
N PHE A 798 56.42 -34.92 -34.40
CA PHE A 798 55.18 -35.61 -34.14
C PHE A 798 55.10 -35.99 -32.67
N THR A 799 53.97 -35.80 -32.08
CA THR A 799 53.72 -36.39 -30.77
C THR A 799 52.27 -36.94 -30.67
N ASN A 800 52.17 -38.10 -30.06
CA ASN A 800 50.95 -38.80 -29.77
C ASN A 800 50.93 -39.20 -28.29
N SER A 801 51.62 -38.46 -27.47
CA SER A 801 51.79 -38.76 -26.05
C SER A 801 50.52 -38.42 -25.26
N LYS A 802 50.15 -39.32 -24.34
CA LYS A 802 49.06 -39.07 -23.37
C LYS A 802 49.47 -38.12 -22.24
N GLN A 803 50.74 -37.78 -22.13
CA GLN A 803 51.28 -36.88 -21.09
C GLN A 803 51.09 -35.40 -21.41
N TYR A 804 50.73 -35.08 -22.67
CA TYR A 804 50.60 -33.70 -23.13
C TYR A 804 49.17 -33.36 -23.46
N ASP A 805 48.71 -32.26 -22.88
CA ASP A 805 47.36 -31.70 -23.10
C ASP A 805 47.30 -30.69 -24.25
N GLU A 806 46.12 -30.20 -24.53
CA GLU A 806 45.91 -29.20 -25.59
C GLU A 806 46.77 -27.93 -25.35
N PHE A 807 46.95 -27.51 -24.09
CA PHE A 807 47.75 -26.35 -23.77
C PHE A 807 49.22 -26.53 -24.18
N PHE A 808 49.78 -27.71 -23.92
CA PHE A 808 51.14 -28.04 -24.36
C PHE A 808 51.25 -27.98 -25.87
N HIS A 809 50.41 -28.69 -26.60
CA HIS A 809 50.47 -28.80 -28.05
C HIS A 809 50.31 -27.44 -28.74
N MET A 810 49.41 -26.61 -28.24
CA MET A 810 49.21 -25.24 -28.77
C MET A 810 50.44 -24.35 -28.55
N ASN A 811 51.04 -24.38 -27.38
CA ASN A 811 52.14 -23.51 -27.05
C ASN A 811 53.50 -24.00 -27.59
N PHE A 812 53.75 -25.32 -27.51
CA PHE A 812 54.94 -25.92 -28.01
C PHE A 812 55.02 -25.80 -29.54
N GLY A 813 53.98 -26.23 -30.26
CA GLY A 813 53.96 -26.18 -31.73
C GLY A 813 54.12 -24.77 -32.27
N LYS A 814 53.38 -23.82 -31.69
CA LYS A 814 53.43 -22.40 -32.06
C LYS A 814 54.83 -21.79 -31.90
N ARG A 815 55.51 -22.08 -30.79
CA ARG A 815 56.82 -21.55 -30.50
C ARG A 815 57.89 -22.23 -31.34
N LEU A 816 57.79 -23.55 -31.51
CA LEU A 816 58.72 -24.30 -32.32
C LEU A 816 58.83 -23.77 -33.76
N VAL A 817 57.69 -23.59 -34.45
CA VAL A 817 57.68 -23.12 -35.83
C VAL A 817 57.97 -21.64 -35.97
N LYS A 818 57.66 -20.81 -34.92
CA LYS A 818 58.01 -19.40 -34.93
C LYS A 818 59.54 -19.17 -34.97
N ASP A 819 60.26 -19.94 -34.17
CA ASP A 819 61.72 -19.82 -34.09
C ASP A 819 62.50 -20.65 -35.14
N ASN A 820 61.75 -21.54 -35.82
CA ASN A 820 62.34 -22.46 -36.82
C ASN A 820 61.42 -22.54 -38.06
N PRO A 821 61.59 -21.70 -39.10
CA PRO A 821 60.72 -21.58 -40.26
C PRO A 821 60.53 -22.84 -41.09
N ASN A 822 61.50 -23.78 -41.02
CA ASN A 822 61.44 -25.03 -41.76
C ASN A 822 60.95 -26.24 -41.00
N PHE A 823 60.30 -25.99 -39.84
CA PHE A 823 59.70 -27.06 -39.05
C PHE A 823 58.21 -27.23 -39.32
N VAL A 824 57.77 -28.48 -39.25
CA VAL A 824 56.32 -28.85 -39.15
C VAL A 824 56.12 -29.56 -37.83
N TYR A 825 55.11 -29.19 -37.11
CA TYR A 825 54.72 -29.87 -35.86
C TYR A 825 53.33 -30.44 -36.03
N VAL A 826 53.12 -31.70 -35.58
CA VAL A 826 51.78 -32.33 -35.47
C VAL A 826 51.64 -33.01 -34.16
N GLY A 827 50.68 -32.57 -33.35
CA GLY A 827 50.25 -33.18 -32.10
C GLY A 827 48.89 -33.88 -32.28
N ILE A 828 48.83 -35.17 -31.91
CA ILE A 828 47.60 -35.95 -31.89
C ILE A 828 47.46 -36.45 -30.45
N PHE A 829 46.36 -36.08 -29.80
CA PHE A 829 46.17 -36.37 -28.36
C PHE A 829 44.70 -36.61 -28.02
N GLU A 830 44.49 -37.35 -26.94
CA GLU A 830 43.13 -37.59 -26.40
C GLU A 830 42.65 -36.35 -25.60
N SER A 831 41.45 -35.92 -25.88
CA SER A 831 40.81 -34.84 -25.14
C SER A 831 39.39 -35.29 -24.77
N GLY A 832 39.24 -35.88 -23.60
CA GLY A 832 37.99 -36.54 -23.15
C GLY A 832 37.61 -37.68 -24.10
N PRO A 833 36.39 -37.72 -24.63
CA PRO A 833 35.89 -38.78 -25.53
C PRO A 833 36.31 -38.57 -27.00
N THR A 834 37.18 -37.57 -27.29
CA THR A 834 37.57 -37.20 -28.64
C THR A 834 39.09 -37.20 -28.78
N ILE A 835 39.56 -37.40 -30.00
CA ILE A 835 40.95 -37.19 -30.36
C ILE A 835 41.09 -35.83 -31.04
N ARG A 836 42.04 -35.06 -30.59
CA ARG A 836 42.38 -33.77 -31.18
C ARG A 836 43.65 -33.86 -32.02
N VAL A 837 43.71 -33.04 -33.04
CA VAL A 837 44.86 -32.87 -33.92
C VAL A 837 45.22 -31.39 -33.96
N ILE A 838 46.45 -31.06 -33.72
CA ILE A 838 46.98 -29.70 -33.84
C ILE A 838 48.15 -29.75 -34.77
N ALA A 839 48.14 -28.96 -35.85
CA ALA A 839 49.25 -28.87 -36.82
C ALA A 839 49.75 -27.42 -36.92
N TYR A 840 51.02 -27.28 -36.90
CA TYR A 840 51.75 -26.03 -37.16
C TYR A 840 52.80 -26.23 -38.25
N SER A 841 52.89 -25.26 -39.17
CA SER A 841 53.92 -25.22 -40.21
C SER A 841 54.63 -23.88 -40.19
N GLY A 842 55.94 -23.87 -40.13
CA GLY A 842 56.75 -22.66 -40.18
C GLY A 842 56.66 -21.96 -41.56
N ASP A 843 57.13 -20.74 -41.63
CA ASP A 843 56.95 -19.86 -42.80
C ASP A 843 57.50 -20.48 -44.10
N GLU A 844 58.60 -21.16 -44.07
CA GLU A 844 59.20 -21.84 -45.22
C GLU A 844 58.58 -23.23 -45.49
N ALA A 845 58.36 -24.01 -44.42
CA ALA A 845 57.75 -25.32 -44.53
C ALA A 845 56.26 -25.23 -45.02
N SER A 846 55.52 -24.19 -44.66
CA SER A 846 54.09 -24.00 -45.06
C SER A 846 53.89 -23.86 -46.59
N LYS A 847 54.95 -23.52 -47.35
CA LYS A 847 54.91 -23.42 -48.82
C LYS A 847 54.67 -24.78 -49.49
N SER A 848 55.08 -25.87 -48.86
CA SER A 848 54.94 -27.24 -49.38
C SER A 848 54.15 -28.17 -48.43
N LYS A 849 54.14 -27.91 -47.15
CA LYS A 849 53.45 -28.69 -46.07
C LYS A 849 52.44 -27.83 -45.37
N ASN A 850 51.25 -27.75 -45.96
CA ASN A 850 50.14 -26.92 -45.46
C ASN A 850 49.51 -27.55 -44.23
N ALA A 851 49.51 -26.86 -43.12
CA ALA A 851 48.94 -27.31 -41.83
C ALA A 851 47.45 -27.63 -41.95
N GLY A 852 46.65 -26.83 -42.70
CA GLY A 852 45.21 -27.02 -42.95
C GLY A 852 44.91 -28.37 -43.59
N ASN A 853 45.70 -28.73 -44.65
CA ASN A 853 45.57 -29.99 -45.33
C ASN A 853 45.91 -31.17 -44.41
N ILE A 854 46.96 -31.04 -43.63
CA ILE A 854 47.43 -32.08 -42.68
C ILE A 854 46.33 -32.31 -41.65
N ALA A 855 45.87 -31.27 -40.97
CA ALA A 855 44.85 -31.41 -39.90
C ALA A 855 43.51 -31.94 -40.46
N LYS A 856 43.11 -31.53 -41.65
CA LYS A 856 41.90 -32.01 -42.33
C LYS A 856 41.98 -33.52 -42.63
N SER A 857 43.01 -33.93 -43.32
CA SER A 857 43.18 -35.33 -43.67
C SER A 857 43.34 -36.28 -42.47
N VAL A 858 43.97 -35.83 -41.42
CA VAL A 858 44.15 -36.61 -40.19
C VAL A 858 42.78 -36.70 -39.44
N ALA A 859 42.01 -35.59 -39.36
CA ALA A 859 40.72 -35.55 -38.69
C ALA A 859 39.66 -36.40 -39.43
N GLU A 860 39.69 -36.43 -40.78
CA GLU A 860 38.81 -37.28 -41.58
C GLU A 860 38.99 -38.80 -41.26
N ILE A 861 40.23 -39.27 -41.07
CA ILE A 861 40.50 -40.65 -40.61
C ILE A 861 39.94 -40.91 -39.24
N LEU A 862 39.98 -39.92 -38.34
CA LEU A 862 39.43 -40.01 -37.00
C LEU A 862 37.92 -39.91 -36.96
N GLY A 863 37.25 -39.88 -38.08
CA GLY A 863 35.78 -39.76 -38.18
C GLY A 863 35.25 -38.39 -37.81
N GLY A 864 36.00 -37.33 -38.04
CA GLY A 864 35.64 -35.96 -37.72
C GLY A 864 36.02 -34.96 -38.79
N ALA A 865 36.24 -33.72 -38.39
CA ALA A 865 36.59 -32.62 -39.28
C ALA A 865 37.79 -31.83 -38.76
N GLY A 866 38.55 -31.25 -39.70
CA GLY A 866 39.65 -30.33 -39.37
C GLY A 866 39.78 -29.23 -40.41
N GLY A 867 40.50 -28.17 -40.04
CA GLY A 867 40.78 -27.04 -40.93
C GLY A 867 41.56 -25.97 -40.23
N GLY A 868 42.01 -25.01 -41.02
CA GLY A 868 42.87 -23.91 -40.63
C GLY A 868 43.55 -23.33 -41.86
N ASP A 869 44.52 -22.49 -41.61
CA ASP A 869 45.33 -21.92 -42.68
C ASP A 869 46.59 -22.76 -42.99
N ALA A 870 47.50 -22.24 -43.84
CA ALA A 870 48.69 -22.94 -44.21
C ALA A 870 49.71 -23.11 -43.06
N LYS A 871 49.66 -22.26 -42.03
CA LYS A 871 50.59 -22.23 -40.92
C LYS A 871 50.05 -22.85 -39.66
N PHE A 872 48.76 -22.81 -39.44
CA PHE A 872 48.08 -23.35 -38.24
C PHE A 872 46.74 -24.00 -38.60
N ALA A 873 46.51 -25.16 -38.06
CA ALA A 873 45.26 -25.85 -38.18
C ALA A 873 44.98 -26.77 -37.01
N GLN A 874 43.71 -27.04 -36.78
CA GLN A 874 43.28 -27.99 -35.77
C GLN A 874 42.09 -28.82 -36.30
N GLY A 875 41.93 -29.98 -35.72
CA GLY A 875 40.88 -30.90 -36.09
C GLY A 875 40.70 -31.97 -35.01
N GLY A 876 39.87 -32.94 -35.29
CA GLY A 876 39.71 -34.07 -34.39
C GLY A 876 38.54 -34.97 -34.82
N GLY A 877 38.39 -36.09 -34.12
CA GLY A 877 37.34 -37.05 -34.36
C GLY A 877 37.04 -37.91 -33.13
N LYS A 878 36.10 -38.81 -33.25
CA LYS A 878 35.67 -39.70 -32.16
C LYS A 878 36.18 -41.14 -32.27
N ASP A 879 36.74 -41.49 -33.38
CA ASP A 879 37.20 -42.86 -33.65
C ASP A 879 38.63 -43.07 -33.09
N THR A 880 38.68 -43.52 -31.83
CA THR A 880 39.96 -43.80 -31.13
C THR A 880 40.66 -45.02 -31.67
N SER A 881 39.97 -45.91 -32.37
CA SER A 881 40.57 -47.12 -32.96
C SER A 881 41.52 -46.81 -34.13
N LYS A 882 41.34 -45.64 -34.79
CA LYS A 882 42.09 -45.20 -35.96
C LYS A 882 43.26 -44.27 -35.69
N ILE A 883 43.66 -44.08 -34.44
CA ILE A 883 44.75 -43.19 -34.04
C ILE A 883 46.05 -43.54 -34.79
N ASN A 884 46.44 -44.83 -34.90
CA ASN A 884 47.63 -45.24 -35.56
C ASN A 884 47.62 -44.99 -37.09
N GLU A 885 46.46 -45.15 -37.75
CA GLU A 885 46.24 -44.81 -39.12
C GLU A 885 46.39 -43.31 -39.39
N ALA A 886 45.78 -42.51 -38.49
CA ALA A 886 45.88 -41.06 -38.51
C ALA A 886 47.28 -40.54 -38.35
N ILE A 887 48.12 -41.14 -37.48
CA ILE A 887 49.55 -40.85 -37.30
C ILE A 887 50.34 -41.22 -38.55
N THR A 888 50.07 -42.37 -39.13
CA THR A 888 50.73 -42.87 -40.34
C THR A 888 50.42 -41.89 -41.51
N LYS A 889 49.14 -41.44 -41.60
CA LYS A 889 48.77 -40.45 -42.61
C LYS A 889 49.47 -39.11 -42.43
N ALA A 890 49.48 -38.59 -41.16
CA ALA A 890 50.23 -37.38 -40.86
C ALA A 890 51.69 -37.44 -41.31
N LYS A 891 52.36 -38.53 -40.95
CA LYS A 891 53.77 -38.80 -41.36
C LYS A 891 53.92 -38.86 -42.86
N SER A 892 53.08 -39.58 -43.57
CA SER A 892 53.14 -39.69 -45.04
C SER A 892 53.00 -38.35 -45.74
N MET A 893 52.19 -37.46 -45.25
CA MET A 893 51.98 -36.11 -45.82
C MET A 893 53.18 -35.18 -45.61
N ILE A 894 53.96 -35.41 -44.61
CA ILE A 894 55.09 -34.57 -44.24
C ILE A 894 56.41 -35.15 -44.74
N LEU A 895 56.66 -36.47 -44.61
CA LEU A 895 57.88 -37.17 -44.95
C LEU A 895 57.91 -37.63 -46.38
N GLY A 896 56.77 -37.94 -46.97
CA GLY A 896 56.60 -38.48 -48.31
C GLY A 896 56.58 -37.61 -49.32
#